data_b48981d5404dd83a4f4f7d601d5180ea
#
_entry.id   b48981d5404dd83a4f4f7d601d5180ea
#
_cell.length_a   1.000
_cell.length_b   1.000
_cell.length_c   1.000
_cell.angle_alpha   90.00
_cell.angle_beta   90.00
_cell.angle_gamma   90.00
#
_symmetry.space_group_name_H-M   'P 1'
#
loop_
_entity.id
_entity.type
_entity.pdbx_description
1 polymer ?
#
loop_
_entity_poly.entity_id
_entity_poly.type
_entity_poly.pdbx_seq_one_letter_code
_entity_poly.pdbx_strand_id
1 'polypeptide(L)'
;MSEARGTASGGSALLRLLGAGLAYVAFGVLAQWHLLLQLGGHVYDQPILGNDSLLHVWTLAWGQHALATDPLRVLDANIFHPYPKTLLYSDHLLGLAVLLAPLRLFTDNVVLVHNLLVVAAPILNGLAMFALVRSVAERDDAAFLAGFLYAFAPLRFVMDLTQVQMLAAWWMPLMLLFGRRTLAHGRIASALATALCVLGQGTSSIYLTAFFAPFFLAAHLAWALEVSPARHGRRWALLLAAECAAGAALLPFALAYREVQTSLGAVRSPVLSALLSLRHLYWNSHALLPWGTMLLCSLLLGRSWRRLAPRVRPALAFYVVLVGGAVLLALGPTPSLPFGWGRIWGPYEALASLPGFTALRAPGRLIHVALLGLAVLAGLGFAAATTGRSRPWASGALAIVTLLAIAECWPPRFPTIPAPPPARLDPVYAWLARQPPAMRIVELPADVWPNRIQTYQYASTLHWRRMLGGNMGIVPPAYPYLASALRDFPAPAVLADLRMLGITHVVVHGSDLLPATRTELEARIAASQRWLKRRWARGRTAVYAIRPGLRATGLTLPGVPLSREGWQATATHGADAAALAIDADPASAWSSWHDLEVNIRTRWYDSTPFSQRYQRFLRTQPTRLTIDLGQERATRGVAFRFAGSDPFAIPHLAVETSRDGMVWERAPAVLRPLPDVRALVEQAPALPLGVAFPQPVRLRYLRLSAQGLEWRVADVALYGTPES
;
A
#
# COMPACT_ATOMS: atom_id res chain seq x y z
N MET A 1 49.28 20.86 21.21
CA MET A 1 49.43 19.67 20.35
C MET A 1 48.18 18.78 20.33
N SER A 2 47.10 19.05 21.05
CA SER A 2 45.86 18.25 21.04
C SER A 2 44.86 18.70 19.94
N GLU A 3 44.85 19.97 19.57
CA GLU A 3 43.91 20.48 18.51
C GLU A 3 44.33 20.07 17.08
N ALA A 4 45.62 19.94 16.77
CA ALA A 4 46.08 19.53 15.46
C ALA A 4 45.78 18.04 15.11
N ARG A 5 45.55 17.17 16.11
CA ARG A 5 45.15 15.77 15.90
C ARG A 5 43.66 15.64 15.60
N GLY A 6 42.82 16.60 16.02
CA GLY A 6 41.37 16.58 15.73
C GLY A 6 41.03 16.90 14.28
N THR A 7 41.72 17.84 13.66
CA THR A 7 41.45 18.25 12.26
C THR A 7 41.97 17.25 11.22
N ALA A 8 43.12 16.60 11.48
CA ALA A 8 43.68 15.57 10.58
C ALA A 8 42.82 14.27 10.56
N SER A 9 42.15 13.94 11.67
CA SER A 9 41.24 12.77 11.73
C SER A 9 39.93 12.98 10.99
N GLY A 10 39.41 14.21 10.99
CA GLY A 10 38.17 14.56 10.28
C GLY A 10 38.30 14.50 8.76
N GLY A 11 39.40 15.04 8.21
CA GLY A 11 39.64 15.02 6.76
C GLY A 11 39.80 13.61 6.20
N SER A 12 40.52 12.72 6.91
CA SER A 12 40.66 11.33 6.47
C SER A 12 39.37 10.51 6.54
N ALA A 13 38.46 10.84 7.46
CA ALA A 13 37.15 10.20 7.57
C ALA A 13 36.21 10.62 6.43
N LEU A 14 36.24 11.88 6.06
CA LEU A 14 35.48 12.43 4.93
C LEU A 14 35.93 11.81 3.60
N LEU A 15 37.24 11.72 3.36
CA LEU A 15 37.78 11.12 2.14
C LEU A 15 37.39 9.65 1.97
N ARG A 16 37.31 8.88 3.06
CA ARG A 16 36.86 7.48 3.02
C ARG A 16 35.37 7.33 2.74
N LEU A 17 34.57 8.21 3.33
CA LEU A 17 33.12 8.27 3.04
C LEU A 17 32.88 8.66 1.59
N LEU A 18 33.62 9.63 1.07
CA LEU A 18 33.56 10.03 -0.35
C LEU A 18 33.97 8.91 -1.27
N GLY A 19 35.04 8.15 -0.96
CA GLY A 19 35.47 6.99 -1.74
C GLY A 19 34.41 5.89 -1.80
N ALA A 20 33.80 5.55 -0.66
CA ALA A 20 32.69 4.61 -0.63
C ALA A 20 31.49 5.14 -1.41
N GLY A 21 31.17 6.43 -1.25
CA GLY A 21 30.09 7.10 -1.97
C GLY A 21 30.26 7.05 -3.49
N LEU A 22 31.48 7.33 -3.98
CA LEU A 22 31.79 7.23 -5.41
C LEU A 22 31.58 5.82 -5.95
N ALA A 23 32.00 4.78 -5.20
CA ALA A 23 31.78 3.40 -5.60
C ALA A 23 30.28 3.05 -5.65
N TYR A 24 29.49 3.50 -4.66
CA TYR A 24 28.04 3.30 -4.66
C TYR A 24 27.35 4.06 -5.79
N VAL A 25 27.78 5.29 -6.08
CA VAL A 25 27.28 6.06 -7.23
C VAL A 25 27.60 5.34 -8.53
N ALA A 26 28.86 4.89 -8.72
CA ALA A 26 29.27 4.17 -9.92
C ALA A 26 28.43 2.91 -10.15
N PHE A 27 28.24 2.08 -9.11
CA PHE A 27 27.42 0.89 -9.24
C PHE A 27 25.93 1.23 -9.44
N GLY A 28 25.38 2.21 -8.70
CA GLY A 28 23.99 2.65 -8.83
C GLY A 28 23.67 3.19 -10.22
N VAL A 29 24.58 3.96 -10.82
CA VAL A 29 24.51 4.45 -12.20
C VAL A 29 24.53 3.28 -13.19
N LEU A 30 25.47 2.36 -13.03
CA LEU A 30 25.57 1.18 -13.91
C LEU A 30 24.34 0.27 -13.78
N ALA A 31 23.82 0.07 -12.58
CA ALA A 31 22.66 -0.77 -12.31
C ALA A 31 21.36 -0.19 -12.88
N GLN A 32 21.26 1.14 -12.99
CA GLN A 32 20.04 1.85 -13.40
C GLN A 32 20.21 2.69 -14.69
N TRP A 33 21.27 2.42 -15.47
CA TRP A 33 21.61 3.23 -16.63
C TRP A 33 20.46 3.39 -17.65
N HIS A 34 19.60 2.36 -17.80
CA HIS A 34 18.45 2.41 -18.69
C HIS A 34 17.45 3.51 -18.29
N LEU A 35 17.17 3.66 -16.97
CA LEU A 35 16.32 4.73 -16.49
C LEU A 35 17.01 6.09 -16.61
N LEU A 36 18.33 6.14 -16.37
CA LEU A 36 19.11 7.38 -16.46
C LEU A 36 19.04 8.04 -17.84
N LEU A 37 18.96 7.25 -18.92
CA LEU A 37 18.77 7.76 -20.27
C LEU A 37 17.38 8.37 -20.54
N GLN A 38 16.40 8.13 -19.64
CA GLN A 38 14.99 8.46 -19.85
C GLN A 38 14.34 9.08 -18.60
N LEU A 39 15.15 9.69 -17.70
CA LEU A 39 14.74 10.15 -16.37
C LEU A 39 13.48 11.02 -16.36
N GLY A 40 13.29 11.87 -17.35
CA GLY A 40 12.19 12.83 -17.37
C GLY A 40 10.92 12.35 -18.08
N GLY A 41 10.89 11.11 -18.61
CA GLY A 41 9.77 10.65 -19.43
C GLY A 41 9.38 9.20 -19.28
N HIS A 42 10.06 8.41 -18.45
CA HIS A 42 9.76 7.02 -18.19
C HIS A 42 9.84 6.71 -16.70
N VAL A 43 9.11 5.72 -16.25
CA VAL A 43 9.19 5.16 -14.90
C VAL A 43 9.35 3.64 -14.97
N TYR A 44 9.92 3.03 -13.94
CA TYR A 44 9.94 1.57 -13.87
C TYR A 44 8.53 0.99 -13.87
N ASP A 45 8.37 -0.13 -14.55
CA ASP A 45 7.16 -0.95 -14.56
C ASP A 45 7.47 -2.31 -13.90
N GLN A 46 6.52 -2.79 -13.14
CA GLN A 46 6.63 -4.09 -12.50
C GLN A 46 5.37 -4.91 -12.77
N PRO A 47 5.37 -5.74 -13.83
CA PRO A 47 4.20 -6.46 -14.32
C PRO A 47 3.52 -7.35 -13.27
N ILE A 48 4.29 -7.81 -12.25
CA ILE A 48 3.81 -8.74 -11.23
C ILE A 48 3.08 -8.04 -10.09
N LEU A 49 3.48 -6.79 -9.73
CA LEU A 49 2.94 -6.07 -8.57
C LEU A 49 2.02 -4.89 -8.94
N GLY A 50 1.80 -4.67 -10.23
CA GLY A 50 1.11 -3.49 -10.73
C GLY A 50 2.02 -2.27 -10.84
N ASN A 51 1.57 -1.25 -11.59
CA ASN A 51 2.37 -0.06 -11.86
C ASN A 51 2.17 1.01 -10.80
N ASP A 52 2.74 0.80 -9.61
CA ASP A 52 2.65 1.77 -8.51
C ASP A 52 3.54 3.01 -8.73
N SER A 53 4.43 3.01 -9.74
CA SER A 53 5.32 4.14 -9.99
C SER A 53 4.56 5.43 -10.28
N LEU A 54 3.53 5.41 -11.12
CA LEU A 54 2.70 6.59 -11.40
C LEU A 54 1.93 7.06 -10.17
N LEU A 55 1.48 6.12 -9.33
CA LEU A 55 0.87 6.44 -8.03
C LEU A 55 1.86 7.21 -7.13
N HIS A 56 3.11 6.75 -7.05
CA HIS A 56 4.12 7.41 -6.22
C HIS A 56 4.57 8.75 -6.79
N VAL A 57 4.67 8.88 -8.13
CA VAL A 57 4.89 10.19 -8.79
C VAL A 57 3.80 11.18 -8.38
N TRP A 58 2.53 10.76 -8.47
CA TRP A 58 1.39 11.59 -8.07
C TRP A 58 1.41 11.91 -6.57
N THR A 59 1.66 10.92 -5.70
CA THR A 59 1.68 11.11 -4.24
C THR A 59 2.72 12.14 -3.81
N LEU A 60 3.95 12.05 -4.35
CA LEU A 60 5.01 13.02 -4.10
C LEU A 60 4.64 14.41 -4.61
N ALA A 61 4.12 14.48 -5.84
CA ALA A 61 3.71 15.74 -6.45
C ALA A 61 2.54 16.39 -5.70
N TRP A 62 1.55 15.59 -5.23
CA TRP A 62 0.46 16.06 -4.38
C TRP A 62 0.99 16.65 -3.07
N GLY A 63 1.87 15.90 -2.36
CA GLY A 63 2.47 16.38 -1.10
C GLY A 63 3.15 17.73 -1.28
N GLN A 64 3.96 17.90 -2.33
CA GLN A 64 4.64 19.16 -2.64
C GLN A 64 3.65 20.28 -3.00
N HIS A 65 2.64 19.99 -3.83
CA HIS A 65 1.60 20.93 -4.20
C HIS A 65 0.78 21.40 -3.00
N ALA A 66 0.25 20.47 -2.23
CA ALA A 66 -0.62 20.76 -1.09
C ALA A 66 0.11 21.52 0.03
N LEU A 67 1.35 21.14 0.35
CA LEU A 67 2.17 21.86 1.32
C LEU A 67 2.46 23.32 0.90
N ALA A 68 2.55 23.57 -0.40
CA ALA A 68 2.78 24.91 -0.93
C ALA A 68 1.50 25.76 -1.06
N THR A 69 0.32 25.16 -1.19
CA THR A 69 -0.94 25.86 -1.49
C THR A 69 -1.94 25.84 -0.34
N ASP A 70 -2.11 24.71 0.34
CA ASP A 70 -3.04 24.53 1.46
C ASP A 70 -2.54 23.43 2.43
N PRO A 71 -1.52 23.73 3.26
CA PRO A 71 -0.88 22.76 4.12
C PRO A 71 -1.80 22.15 5.18
N LEU A 72 -2.86 22.86 5.59
CA LEU A 72 -3.83 22.35 6.57
C LEU A 72 -4.73 21.24 5.99
N ARG A 73 -4.85 21.18 4.67
CA ARG A 73 -5.62 20.16 3.96
C ARG A 73 -4.75 19.21 3.14
N VAL A 74 -3.47 19.08 3.48
CA VAL A 74 -2.54 18.20 2.75
C VAL A 74 -3.03 16.75 2.67
N LEU A 75 -3.81 16.30 3.65
CA LEU A 75 -4.36 14.94 3.69
C LEU A 75 -5.58 14.76 2.77
N ASP A 76 -6.28 15.83 2.38
CA ASP A 76 -7.48 15.80 1.53
C ASP A 76 -7.10 15.83 0.04
N ALA A 77 -6.50 14.76 -0.45
CA ALA A 77 -6.03 14.70 -1.83
C ALA A 77 -7.18 14.78 -2.86
N ASN A 78 -6.83 15.10 -4.11
CA ASN A 78 -7.80 15.38 -5.17
C ASN A 78 -8.48 14.17 -5.80
N ILE A 79 -8.36 12.99 -5.19
CA ILE A 79 -8.94 11.72 -5.65
C ILE A 79 -10.07 11.25 -4.72
N PHE A 80 -10.89 10.32 -5.20
CA PHE A 80 -11.99 9.70 -4.46
C PHE A 80 -12.98 10.71 -3.84
N HIS A 81 -13.20 11.86 -4.53
CA HIS A 81 -14.20 12.80 -4.06
C HIS A 81 -15.58 12.13 -3.92
N PRO A 82 -16.33 12.33 -2.81
CA PRO A 82 -16.15 13.35 -1.78
C PRO A 82 -15.44 12.90 -0.49
N TYR A 83 -14.79 11.75 -0.47
CA TYR A 83 -14.14 11.22 0.72
C TYR A 83 -13.00 12.14 1.22
N PRO A 84 -12.89 12.34 2.55
CA PRO A 84 -11.79 13.11 3.15
C PRO A 84 -10.54 12.25 3.35
N LYS A 85 -9.42 12.92 3.62
CA LYS A 85 -8.13 12.32 4.02
C LYS A 85 -7.63 11.24 3.06
N THR A 86 -7.93 11.37 1.78
CA THR A 86 -7.66 10.34 0.77
C THR A 86 -6.17 10.09 0.55
N LEU A 87 -5.27 11.00 0.94
CA LEU A 87 -3.84 10.77 0.94
C LEU A 87 -3.43 9.63 1.90
N LEU A 88 -4.20 9.40 2.97
CA LEU A 88 -3.94 8.34 3.96
C LEU A 88 -4.46 6.96 3.56
N TYR A 89 -4.97 6.81 2.35
CA TYR A 89 -5.42 5.51 1.84
C TYR A 89 -4.26 4.60 1.43
N SER A 90 -3.02 5.13 1.48
CA SER A 90 -1.75 4.42 1.37
C SER A 90 -0.68 5.15 2.20
N ASP A 91 0.61 4.84 2.00
CA ASP A 91 1.71 5.66 2.54
C ASP A 91 1.64 7.08 1.96
N HIS A 92 1.63 8.11 2.82
CA HIS A 92 1.44 9.50 2.39
C HIS A 92 2.70 10.17 1.81
N LEU A 93 3.89 9.60 2.02
CA LEU A 93 5.20 10.02 1.49
C LEU A 93 5.58 11.50 1.78
N LEU A 94 4.96 12.17 2.74
CA LEU A 94 5.21 13.61 2.99
C LEU A 94 6.65 13.91 3.36
N GLY A 95 7.33 13.01 4.10
CA GLY A 95 8.75 13.17 4.40
C GLY A 95 9.61 13.18 3.14
N LEU A 96 9.31 12.32 2.17
CA LEU A 96 10.00 12.30 0.88
C LEU A 96 9.61 13.51 0.03
N ALA A 97 8.34 13.92 0.05
CA ALA A 97 7.87 15.11 -0.67
C ALA A 97 8.62 16.37 -0.19
N VAL A 98 8.77 16.54 1.14
CA VAL A 98 9.54 17.65 1.75
C VAL A 98 11.02 17.55 1.38
N LEU A 99 11.63 16.35 1.48
CA LEU A 99 13.04 16.13 1.13
C LEU A 99 13.33 16.53 -0.33
N LEU A 100 12.40 16.26 -1.24
CA LEU A 100 12.54 16.53 -2.68
C LEU A 100 12.00 17.92 -3.09
N ALA A 101 11.35 18.67 -2.19
CA ALA A 101 10.77 19.97 -2.50
C ALA A 101 11.79 20.99 -3.09
N PRO A 102 13.05 21.04 -2.64
CA PRO A 102 14.04 21.94 -3.26
C PRO A 102 14.27 21.68 -4.75
N LEU A 103 14.07 20.46 -5.24
CA LEU A 103 14.22 20.16 -6.68
C LEU A 103 13.17 20.88 -7.52
N ARG A 104 12.01 21.22 -6.95
CA ARG A 104 10.94 21.95 -7.62
C ARG A 104 11.33 23.39 -7.98
N LEU A 105 12.39 23.92 -7.38
CA LEU A 105 12.96 25.22 -7.75
C LEU A 105 13.66 25.17 -9.13
N PHE A 106 14.04 23.98 -9.58
CA PHE A 106 14.81 23.77 -10.82
C PHE A 106 14.02 23.07 -11.91
N THR A 107 12.92 22.36 -11.56
CA THR A 107 12.13 21.61 -12.55
C THR A 107 10.68 21.44 -12.15
N ASP A 108 9.78 21.55 -13.13
CA ASP A 108 8.36 21.21 -12.99
C ASP A 108 8.06 19.75 -13.34
N ASN A 109 9.06 19.00 -13.78
CA ASN A 109 8.88 17.61 -14.17
C ASN A 109 8.80 16.70 -12.94
N VAL A 110 7.58 16.29 -12.55
CA VAL A 110 7.32 15.42 -11.40
C VAL A 110 7.91 14.02 -11.56
N VAL A 111 8.03 13.53 -12.81
CA VAL A 111 8.64 12.23 -13.14
C VAL A 111 10.14 12.29 -12.89
N LEU A 112 10.80 13.37 -13.31
CA LEU A 112 12.22 13.57 -13.05
C LEU A 112 12.51 13.61 -11.54
N VAL A 113 11.70 14.34 -10.76
CA VAL A 113 11.85 14.41 -9.30
C VAL A 113 11.72 13.04 -8.65
N HIS A 114 10.71 12.25 -9.05
CA HIS A 114 10.54 10.87 -8.58
C HIS A 114 11.73 9.98 -8.94
N ASN A 115 12.17 10.01 -10.18
CA ASN A 115 13.24 9.15 -10.66
C ASN A 115 14.61 9.51 -10.05
N LEU A 116 14.86 10.77 -9.74
CA LEU A 116 16.03 11.19 -8.98
C LEU A 116 16.05 10.55 -7.58
N LEU A 117 14.89 10.42 -6.93
CA LEU A 117 14.77 9.66 -5.69
C LEU A 117 15.08 8.18 -5.90
N VAL A 118 14.49 7.56 -6.93
CA VAL A 118 14.70 6.12 -7.23
C VAL A 118 16.18 5.81 -7.44
N VAL A 119 16.90 6.69 -8.16
CA VAL A 119 18.36 6.53 -8.40
C VAL A 119 19.18 6.82 -7.15
N ALA A 120 18.83 7.83 -6.38
CA ALA A 120 19.58 8.25 -5.20
C ALA A 120 19.38 7.34 -3.99
N ALA A 121 18.22 6.72 -3.85
CA ALA A 121 17.85 5.98 -2.64
C ALA A 121 18.80 4.81 -2.32
N PRO A 122 19.21 3.92 -3.25
CA PRO A 122 20.21 2.90 -2.95
C PRO A 122 21.52 3.48 -2.47
N ILE A 123 21.98 4.59 -3.04
CA ILE A 123 23.22 5.27 -2.67
C ILE A 123 23.11 5.80 -1.22
N LEU A 124 22.00 6.45 -0.89
CA LEU A 124 21.71 6.93 0.47
C LEU A 124 21.64 5.77 1.48
N ASN A 125 21.02 4.65 1.10
CA ASN A 125 20.97 3.43 1.91
C ASN A 125 22.40 2.92 2.20
N GLY A 126 23.26 2.86 1.19
CA GLY A 126 24.64 2.42 1.32
C GLY A 126 25.47 3.32 2.24
N LEU A 127 25.36 4.64 2.06
CA LEU A 127 26.06 5.63 2.89
C LEU A 127 25.60 5.60 4.35
N ALA A 128 24.30 5.46 4.58
CA ALA A 128 23.73 5.35 5.93
C ALA A 128 24.22 4.08 6.65
N MET A 129 24.22 2.94 5.94
CA MET A 129 24.70 1.67 6.46
C MET A 129 26.22 1.68 6.67
N PHE A 130 27.00 2.27 5.74
CA PHE A 130 28.44 2.49 5.91
C PHE A 130 28.70 3.24 7.21
N ALA A 131 28.00 4.36 7.44
CA ALA A 131 28.18 5.18 8.63
C ALA A 131 27.83 4.41 9.93
N LEU A 132 26.76 3.60 9.90
CA LEU A 132 26.38 2.75 11.04
C LEU A 132 27.46 1.70 11.33
N VAL A 133 27.80 0.87 10.33
CA VAL A 133 28.73 -0.25 10.55
C VAL A 133 30.13 0.26 10.91
N ARG A 134 30.58 1.35 10.30
CA ARG A 134 31.82 2.02 10.70
C ARG A 134 31.81 2.43 12.16
N SER A 135 30.68 2.91 12.70
CA SER A 135 30.54 3.28 14.12
C SER A 135 30.60 2.08 15.06
N VAL A 136 30.22 0.88 14.58
CA VAL A 136 30.21 -0.37 15.37
C VAL A 136 31.53 -1.14 15.25
N ALA A 137 31.98 -1.37 14.01
CA ALA A 137 33.18 -2.19 13.72
C ALA A 137 34.49 -1.39 13.73
N GLU A 138 34.42 -0.06 13.63
CA GLU A 138 35.58 0.86 13.49
C GLU A 138 36.52 0.51 12.30
N ARG A 139 35.92 -0.08 11.25
CA ARG A 139 36.63 -0.53 10.06
C ARG A 139 35.89 -0.08 8.81
N ASP A 140 36.62 0.55 7.88
CA ASP A 140 36.07 1.09 6.64
C ASP A 140 35.75 0.02 5.61
N ASP A 141 36.58 -1.04 5.51
CA ASP A 141 36.37 -2.18 4.61
C ASP A 141 35.08 -2.99 4.95
N ALA A 142 34.88 -3.27 6.23
CA ALA A 142 33.65 -3.91 6.72
C ALA A 142 32.41 -3.03 6.51
N ALA A 143 32.56 -1.72 6.75
CA ALA A 143 31.50 -0.75 6.54
C ALA A 143 31.12 -0.62 5.05
N PHE A 144 32.14 -0.64 4.15
CA PHE A 144 31.92 -0.61 2.71
C PHE A 144 31.14 -1.84 2.24
N LEU A 145 31.55 -3.03 2.64
CA LEU A 145 30.85 -4.27 2.27
C LEU A 145 29.41 -4.28 2.75
N ALA A 146 29.17 -3.92 4.02
CA ALA A 146 27.84 -3.87 4.59
C ALA A 146 26.95 -2.83 3.87
N GLY A 147 27.50 -1.65 3.58
CA GLY A 147 26.82 -0.61 2.82
C GLY A 147 26.44 -1.06 1.42
N PHE A 148 27.34 -1.75 0.73
CA PHE A 148 27.09 -2.30 -0.61
C PHE A 148 25.95 -3.34 -0.60
N LEU A 149 26.02 -4.31 0.32
CA LEU A 149 24.99 -5.35 0.46
C LEU A 149 23.62 -4.79 0.82
N TYR A 150 23.56 -3.77 1.68
CA TYR A 150 22.30 -3.12 2.06
C TYR A 150 21.70 -2.26 0.95
N ALA A 151 22.57 -1.55 0.22
CA ALA A 151 22.18 -0.66 -0.87
C ALA A 151 21.61 -1.40 -2.08
N PHE A 152 22.33 -2.47 -2.46
CA PHE A 152 22.15 -3.11 -3.77
C PHE A 152 21.65 -4.55 -3.70
N ALA A 153 21.16 -5.00 -2.54
CA ALA A 153 20.50 -6.30 -2.45
C ALA A 153 19.44 -6.44 -3.57
N PRO A 154 19.31 -7.62 -4.21
CA PRO A 154 18.32 -7.84 -5.27
C PRO A 154 16.91 -7.42 -4.89
N LEU A 155 16.53 -7.52 -3.61
CA LEU A 155 15.27 -7.02 -3.07
C LEU A 155 14.97 -5.57 -3.50
N ARG A 156 15.99 -4.68 -3.49
CA ARG A 156 15.85 -3.26 -3.86
C ARG A 156 15.41 -3.08 -5.30
N PHE A 157 15.88 -3.96 -6.17
CA PHE A 157 15.58 -3.90 -7.59
C PHE A 157 14.30 -4.69 -7.94
N VAL A 158 14.13 -5.87 -7.34
CA VAL A 158 12.99 -6.74 -7.67
C VAL A 158 11.67 -6.24 -7.06
N MET A 159 11.72 -5.67 -5.85
CA MET A 159 10.50 -5.31 -5.10
C MET A 159 10.31 -3.80 -4.93
N ASP A 160 11.40 -3.03 -4.82
CA ASP A 160 11.30 -1.66 -4.30
C ASP A 160 11.34 -0.57 -5.37
N LEU A 161 11.81 -0.83 -6.61
CA LEU A 161 11.93 0.21 -7.65
C LEU A 161 10.61 0.93 -7.97
N THR A 162 9.49 0.24 -7.79
CA THR A 162 8.15 0.82 -7.95
C THR A 162 7.50 1.16 -6.60
N GLN A 163 8.22 0.98 -5.48
CA GLN A 163 7.74 1.12 -4.10
C GLN A 163 8.69 2.05 -3.32
N VAL A 164 8.72 3.34 -3.68
CA VAL A 164 9.72 4.30 -3.13
C VAL A 164 9.70 4.40 -1.60
N GLN A 165 8.58 4.12 -0.93
CA GLN A 165 8.48 4.06 0.52
C GLN A 165 9.30 2.90 1.11
N MET A 166 9.47 1.80 0.39
CA MET A 166 10.34 0.68 0.80
C MET A 166 11.80 0.96 0.44
N LEU A 167 12.01 1.62 -0.70
CA LEU A 167 13.33 1.98 -1.18
C LEU A 167 14.00 3.01 -0.25
N ALA A 168 13.24 3.91 0.37
CA ALA A 168 13.72 4.95 1.29
C ALA A 168 14.03 4.38 2.71
N ALA A 169 14.93 3.42 2.79
CA ALA A 169 15.24 2.69 4.02
C ALA A 169 16.48 3.21 4.78
N TRP A 170 17.11 4.29 4.33
CA TRP A 170 18.31 4.89 4.97
C TRP A 170 18.03 5.45 6.36
N TRP A 171 16.79 5.76 6.69
CA TRP A 171 16.44 6.28 8.00
C TRP A 171 16.70 5.26 9.13
N MET A 172 16.44 3.97 8.90
CA MET A 172 16.63 2.91 9.91
C MET A 172 18.09 2.81 10.39
N PRO A 173 19.11 2.67 9.53
CA PRO A 173 20.50 2.67 9.99
C PRO A 173 20.92 4.01 10.60
N LEU A 174 20.37 5.15 10.15
CA LEU A 174 20.65 6.45 10.74
C LEU A 174 20.04 6.61 12.14
N MET A 175 18.84 6.09 12.38
CA MET A 175 18.22 6.05 13.73
C MET A 175 19.15 5.31 14.71
N LEU A 176 19.63 4.12 14.32
CA LEU A 176 20.56 3.34 15.16
C LEU A 176 21.90 4.07 15.37
N LEU A 177 22.43 4.69 14.34
CA LEU A 177 23.69 5.45 14.41
C LEU A 177 23.59 6.63 15.36
N PHE A 178 22.58 7.48 15.18
CA PHE A 178 22.47 8.72 15.97
C PHE A 178 21.99 8.46 17.39
N GLY A 179 21.10 7.48 17.62
CA GLY A 179 20.72 7.04 18.95
C GLY A 179 21.94 6.58 19.77
N ARG A 180 22.77 5.69 19.17
CA ARG A 180 24.03 5.25 19.79
C ARG A 180 25.00 6.40 20.04
N ARG A 181 25.16 7.35 19.09
CA ARG A 181 26.00 8.54 19.25
C ARG A 181 25.51 9.47 20.36
N THR A 182 24.21 9.61 20.53
CA THR A 182 23.60 10.40 21.62
C THR A 182 24.02 9.83 22.96
N LEU A 183 23.92 8.52 23.14
CA LEU A 183 24.32 7.83 24.36
C LEU A 183 25.84 7.86 24.59
N ALA A 184 26.63 7.69 23.52
CA ALA A 184 28.08 7.72 23.62
C ALA A 184 28.64 9.09 24.03
N HIS A 185 28.09 10.18 23.47
CA HIS A 185 28.67 11.51 23.58
C HIS A 185 27.81 12.54 24.33
N GLY A 186 26.50 12.31 24.49
CA GLY A 186 25.56 13.24 25.13
C GLY A 186 25.36 14.55 24.36
N ARG A 187 25.53 14.54 23.03
CA ARG A 187 25.41 15.73 22.20
C ARG A 187 23.96 15.96 21.76
N ILE A 188 23.46 17.17 21.96
CA ILE A 188 22.10 17.58 21.52
C ILE A 188 21.94 17.40 20.01
N ALA A 189 22.94 17.74 19.20
CA ALA A 189 22.90 17.55 17.75
C ALA A 189 22.64 16.09 17.35
N SER A 190 23.21 15.11 18.07
CA SER A 190 22.94 13.69 17.80
C SER A 190 21.51 13.28 18.19
N ALA A 191 20.98 13.82 19.28
CA ALA A 191 19.60 13.58 19.69
C ALA A 191 18.59 14.18 18.69
N LEU A 192 18.81 15.42 18.26
CA LEU A 192 18.01 16.06 17.21
C LEU A 192 18.09 15.28 15.89
N ALA A 193 19.28 14.77 15.53
CA ALA A 193 19.42 13.91 14.36
C ALA A 193 18.64 12.58 14.52
N THR A 194 18.60 12.00 15.74
CA THR A 194 17.74 10.82 16.00
C THR A 194 16.27 11.17 15.80
N ALA A 195 15.80 12.27 16.39
CA ALA A 195 14.43 12.74 16.22
C ALA A 195 14.07 12.98 14.75
N LEU A 196 14.96 13.63 14.00
CA LEU A 196 14.77 13.86 12.55
C LEU A 196 14.70 12.55 11.77
N CYS A 197 15.53 11.55 12.11
CA CYS A 197 15.47 10.24 11.45
C CYS A 197 14.18 9.50 11.79
N VAL A 198 13.68 9.58 13.04
CA VAL A 198 12.39 9.00 13.42
C VAL A 198 11.24 9.68 12.65
N LEU A 199 11.24 11.01 12.58
CA LEU A 199 10.26 11.77 11.78
C LEU A 199 10.37 11.44 10.29
N GLY A 200 11.60 11.41 9.76
CA GLY A 200 11.86 11.08 8.37
C GLY A 200 11.34 9.68 8.01
N GLN A 201 11.58 8.68 8.86
CA GLN A 201 11.05 7.33 8.67
C GLN A 201 9.52 7.31 8.75
N GLY A 202 8.94 7.92 9.81
CA GLY A 202 7.49 7.92 10.07
C GLY A 202 6.69 8.61 8.98
N THR A 203 7.27 9.64 8.35
CA THR A 203 6.61 10.39 7.28
C THR A 203 6.96 9.89 5.86
N SER A 204 7.93 8.97 5.72
CA SER A 204 8.30 8.37 4.45
C SER A 204 7.67 7.00 4.21
N SER A 205 7.56 6.16 5.25
CA SER A 205 7.00 4.82 5.14
C SER A 205 6.41 4.34 6.46
N ILE A 206 5.11 4.14 6.49
CA ILE A 206 4.41 3.59 7.66
C ILE A 206 4.77 2.13 7.89
N TYR A 207 4.89 1.35 6.81
CA TYR A 207 5.29 -0.05 6.91
C TYR A 207 6.64 -0.23 7.58
N LEU A 208 7.68 0.46 7.07
CA LEU A 208 9.02 0.36 7.65
C LEU A 208 9.07 0.93 9.06
N THR A 209 8.30 1.99 9.35
CA THR A 209 8.19 2.55 10.70
C THR A 209 7.63 1.54 11.68
N ALA A 210 6.46 0.98 11.38
CA ALA A 210 5.79 0.04 12.27
C ALA A 210 6.59 -1.26 12.43
N PHE A 211 7.17 -1.77 11.34
CA PHE A 211 7.95 -3.01 11.38
C PHE A 211 9.31 -2.84 12.05
N PHE A 212 9.92 -1.68 11.97
CA PHE A 212 11.21 -1.43 12.62
C PHE A 212 11.07 -0.97 14.09
N ALA A 213 9.96 -0.36 14.48
CA ALA A 213 9.77 0.18 15.82
C ALA A 213 10.06 -0.82 16.96
N PRO A 214 9.59 -2.10 16.95
CA PRO A 214 9.90 -3.06 17.99
C PRO A 214 11.41 -3.32 18.13
N PHE A 215 12.12 -3.38 17.00
CA PHE A 215 13.56 -3.60 16.98
C PHE A 215 14.34 -2.36 17.37
N PHE A 216 13.86 -1.17 17.03
CA PHE A 216 14.45 0.06 17.50
C PHE A 216 14.32 0.21 19.03
N LEU A 217 13.18 -0.17 19.59
CA LEU A 217 13.01 -0.25 21.05
C LEU A 217 13.93 -1.31 21.67
N ALA A 218 14.08 -2.48 21.04
CA ALA A 218 15.02 -3.51 21.49
C ALA A 218 16.49 -3.06 21.45
N ALA A 219 16.85 -2.13 20.56
CA ALA A 219 18.18 -1.56 20.52
C ALA A 219 18.55 -0.81 21.83
N HIS A 220 17.56 -0.24 22.52
CA HIS A 220 17.78 0.42 23.82
C HIS A 220 18.30 -0.57 24.88
N LEU A 221 17.87 -1.83 24.84
CA LEU A 221 18.39 -2.87 25.75
C LEU A 221 19.88 -3.16 25.46
N ALA A 222 20.25 -3.28 24.20
CA ALA A 222 21.64 -3.46 23.81
C ALA A 222 22.50 -2.24 24.20
N TRP A 223 21.99 -1.03 23.99
CA TRP A 223 22.67 0.21 24.37
C TRP A 223 22.77 0.38 25.90
N ALA A 224 21.81 -0.11 26.67
CA ALA A 224 21.86 -0.07 28.15
C ALA A 224 23.01 -0.95 28.69
N LEU A 225 23.37 -2.04 27.98
CA LEU A 225 24.53 -2.85 28.28
C LEU A 225 25.85 -2.15 27.92
N GLU A 226 25.85 -1.30 26.89
CA GLU A 226 27.04 -0.50 26.49
C GLU A 226 27.19 0.78 27.35
N VAL A 227 26.09 1.46 27.62
CA VAL A 227 26.04 2.75 28.32
C VAL A 227 24.99 2.69 29.42
N SER A 228 25.43 2.32 30.63
CA SER A 228 24.54 2.15 31.79
C SER A 228 23.64 3.38 32.03
N PRO A 229 22.29 3.20 32.07
CA PRO A 229 21.35 4.29 32.38
C PRO A 229 21.62 4.92 33.76
N ALA A 230 21.97 4.12 34.77
CA ALA A 230 22.25 4.57 36.12
C ALA A 230 23.45 5.53 36.18
N ARG A 231 24.43 5.38 35.31
CA ARG A 231 25.63 6.22 35.25
C ARG A 231 25.50 7.39 34.28
N HIS A 232 24.66 7.31 33.28
CA HIS A 232 24.54 8.27 32.19
C HIS A 232 23.10 8.75 31.99
N GLY A 233 22.33 8.92 33.07
CA GLY A 233 20.90 9.27 33.02
C GLY A 233 20.58 10.50 32.16
N ARG A 234 21.42 11.56 32.17
CA ARG A 234 21.25 12.75 31.33
C ARG A 234 21.29 12.40 29.82
N ARG A 235 22.14 11.48 29.41
CA ARG A 235 22.26 11.09 27.99
C ARG A 235 21.04 10.28 27.54
N TRP A 236 20.55 9.41 28.43
CA TRP A 236 19.31 8.65 28.21
C TRP A 236 18.09 9.58 28.19
N ALA A 237 18.00 10.51 29.12
CA ALA A 237 16.92 11.50 29.13
C ALA A 237 16.90 12.34 27.85
N LEU A 238 18.08 12.73 27.34
CA LEU A 238 18.21 13.47 26.09
C LEU A 238 17.73 12.64 24.87
N LEU A 239 18.10 11.36 24.79
CA LEU A 239 17.66 10.46 23.73
C LEU A 239 16.15 10.26 23.77
N LEU A 240 15.62 9.87 24.94
CA LEU A 240 14.20 9.61 25.10
C LEU A 240 13.35 10.87 24.87
N ALA A 241 13.80 12.04 25.33
CA ALA A 241 13.11 13.30 25.06
C ALA A 241 13.02 13.61 23.56
N ALA A 242 14.11 13.36 22.81
CA ALA A 242 14.13 13.54 21.36
C ALA A 242 13.19 12.56 20.64
N GLU A 243 13.16 11.31 21.05
CA GLU A 243 12.27 10.27 20.51
C GLU A 243 10.81 10.53 20.86
N CYS A 244 10.51 10.93 22.11
CA CYS A 244 9.17 11.32 22.51
C CYS A 244 8.66 12.54 21.74
N ALA A 245 9.52 13.55 21.52
CA ALA A 245 9.15 14.72 20.70
C ALA A 245 8.83 14.33 19.26
N ALA A 246 9.63 13.43 18.66
CA ALA A 246 9.36 12.91 17.32
C ALA A 246 8.06 12.08 17.29
N GLY A 247 7.84 11.21 18.28
CA GLY A 247 6.61 10.43 18.43
C GLY A 247 5.37 11.32 18.58
N ALA A 248 5.45 12.37 19.40
CA ALA A 248 4.38 13.35 19.55
C ALA A 248 4.05 14.07 18.23
N ALA A 249 5.06 14.40 17.43
CA ALA A 249 4.86 15.01 16.10
C ALA A 249 4.26 14.03 15.07
N LEU A 250 4.46 12.71 15.23
CA LEU A 250 3.85 11.68 14.40
C LEU A 250 2.43 11.29 14.84
N LEU A 251 2.05 11.59 16.08
CA LEU A 251 0.76 11.21 16.65
C LEU A 251 -0.45 11.69 15.83
N PRO A 252 -0.51 12.94 15.33
CA PRO A 252 -1.63 13.39 14.47
C PRO A 252 -1.84 12.51 13.23
N PHE A 253 -0.75 12.05 12.61
CA PHE A 253 -0.83 11.13 11.48
C PHE A 253 -1.37 9.76 11.89
N ALA A 254 -0.88 9.20 13.00
CA ALA A 254 -1.35 7.93 13.52
C ALA A 254 -2.85 7.96 13.85
N LEU A 255 -3.33 9.04 14.49
CA LEU A 255 -4.75 9.25 14.78
C LEU A 255 -5.58 9.39 13.51
N ALA A 256 -5.09 10.15 12.52
CA ALA A 256 -5.77 10.31 11.24
C ALA A 256 -5.85 8.98 10.46
N TYR A 257 -4.80 8.15 10.49
CA TYR A 257 -4.84 6.80 9.91
C TYR A 257 -5.87 5.91 10.62
N ARG A 258 -5.91 5.94 11.94
CA ARG A 258 -6.90 5.19 12.73
C ARG A 258 -8.32 5.62 12.36
N GLU A 259 -8.58 6.94 12.24
CA GLU A 259 -9.87 7.47 11.83
C GLU A 259 -10.28 6.96 10.43
N VAL A 260 -9.36 7.01 9.45
CA VAL A 260 -9.61 6.47 8.10
C VAL A 260 -9.91 4.98 8.15
N GLN A 261 -9.17 4.20 8.93
CA GLN A 261 -9.40 2.76 9.06
C GLN A 261 -10.77 2.44 9.64
N THR A 262 -11.17 3.14 10.69
CA THR A 262 -12.47 2.92 11.34
C THR A 262 -13.62 3.40 10.47
N SER A 263 -13.50 4.57 9.83
CA SER A 263 -14.57 5.14 8.99
C SER A 263 -14.81 4.36 7.70
N LEU A 264 -13.79 3.70 7.15
CA LEU A 264 -13.93 2.90 5.93
C LEU A 264 -14.12 1.40 6.22
N GLY A 265 -14.12 0.98 7.49
CA GLY A 265 -14.17 -0.44 7.87
C GLY A 265 -13.02 -1.25 7.26
N ALA A 266 -11.91 -0.58 7.03
CA ALA A 266 -10.73 -1.17 6.40
C ALA A 266 -10.03 -2.14 7.36
N VAL A 267 -10.78 -3.09 7.92
CA VAL A 267 -10.22 -4.34 8.43
C VAL A 267 -9.75 -5.10 7.20
N ARG A 268 -8.54 -4.79 6.80
CA ARG A 268 -7.89 -5.56 5.75
C ARG A 268 -7.59 -6.91 6.34
N SER A 269 -8.27 -7.92 5.84
CA SER A 269 -7.72 -9.27 5.89
C SER A 269 -6.25 -9.17 5.53
N PRO A 270 -5.31 -9.64 6.32
CA PRO A 270 -3.91 -9.66 5.93
C PRO A 270 -3.88 -10.31 4.56
N VAL A 271 -3.50 -9.55 3.53
CA VAL A 271 -3.36 -10.12 2.20
C VAL A 271 -2.18 -11.06 2.30
N LEU A 272 -2.52 -12.28 2.41
CA LEU A 272 -1.64 -13.43 2.54
C LEU A 272 -0.68 -13.56 1.37
N SER A 273 -0.95 -12.85 0.29
CA SER A 273 -0.08 -12.70 -0.88
C SER A 273 1.31 -12.16 -0.55
N ALA A 274 1.51 -11.60 0.63
CA ALA A 274 2.80 -11.06 1.02
C ALA A 274 3.44 -11.81 2.20
N LEU A 275 2.95 -13.02 2.51
CA LEU A 275 3.61 -13.91 3.43
C LEU A 275 4.85 -14.51 2.75
N LEU A 276 6.01 -14.30 3.35
CA LEU A 276 7.15 -15.15 3.05
C LEU A 276 6.82 -16.54 3.60
N SER A 277 6.37 -17.44 2.73
CA SER A 277 6.38 -18.85 3.12
C SER A 277 7.83 -19.30 3.29
N LEU A 278 8.09 -20.29 4.15
CA LEU A 278 9.42 -20.91 4.25
C LEU A 278 9.92 -21.38 2.88
N ARG A 279 9.02 -21.77 1.97
CA ARG A 279 9.33 -22.12 0.59
C ARG A 279 9.81 -20.93 -0.23
N HIS A 280 9.23 -19.74 -0.04
CA HIS A 280 9.68 -18.52 -0.72
C HIS A 280 10.99 -18.00 -0.14
N LEU A 281 11.20 -18.13 1.16
CA LEU A 281 12.47 -17.81 1.79
C LEU A 281 13.58 -18.71 1.22
N TYR A 282 13.28 -19.99 0.94
CA TYR A 282 14.26 -20.98 0.50
C TYR A 282 14.40 -21.09 -1.02
N TRP A 283 13.30 -20.98 -1.79
CA TRP A 283 13.29 -21.27 -3.24
C TRP A 283 13.33 -20.05 -4.15
N ASN A 284 12.74 -18.91 -3.73
CA ASN A 284 12.73 -17.67 -4.51
C ASN A 284 13.58 -16.56 -3.88
N SER A 285 14.16 -16.81 -2.72
CA SER A 285 14.90 -15.79 -1.97
C SER A 285 16.31 -15.54 -2.51
N HIS A 286 16.86 -16.43 -3.32
CA HIS A 286 18.08 -16.14 -4.06
C HIS A 286 17.91 -14.94 -5.02
N ALA A 287 16.66 -14.62 -5.39
CA ALA A 287 16.32 -13.42 -6.14
C ALA A 287 16.12 -12.16 -5.27
N LEU A 288 16.14 -12.30 -3.93
CA LEU A 288 15.85 -11.20 -3.01
C LEU A 288 17.07 -10.76 -2.18
N LEU A 289 17.94 -11.69 -1.81
CA LEU A 289 19.09 -11.42 -0.95
C LEU A 289 20.37 -12.01 -1.56
N PRO A 290 21.54 -11.37 -1.37
CA PRO A 290 22.84 -11.91 -1.81
C PRO A 290 23.30 -13.02 -0.85
N TRP A 291 22.67 -14.19 -0.95
CA TRP A 291 22.80 -15.28 0.00
C TRP A 291 24.22 -15.86 0.10
N GLY A 292 24.91 -16.00 -1.02
CA GLY A 292 26.26 -16.55 -1.03
C GLY A 292 27.20 -15.67 -0.23
N THR A 293 27.20 -14.35 -0.49
CA THR A 293 28.01 -13.39 0.24
C THR A 293 27.62 -13.31 1.72
N MET A 294 26.31 -13.24 2.01
CA MET A 294 25.82 -13.14 3.40
C MET A 294 26.09 -14.42 4.19
N LEU A 295 25.89 -15.60 3.60
CA LEU A 295 26.20 -16.89 4.23
C LEU A 295 27.68 -17.04 4.49
N LEU A 296 28.53 -16.73 3.49
CA LEU A 296 29.98 -16.76 3.65
C LEU A 296 30.42 -15.88 4.82
N CYS A 297 29.95 -14.63 4.87
CA CYS A 297 30.30 -13.72 5.96
C CYS A 297 29.76 -14.18 7.31
N SER A 298 28.54 -14.78 7.35
CA SER A 298 27.98 -15.34 8.58
C SER A 298 28.75 -16.55 9.11
N LEU A 299 29.20 -17.44 8.22
CA LEU A 299 30.07 -18.56 8.58
C LEU A 299 31.43 -18.05 9.10
N LEU A 300 32.01 -17.04 8.44
CA LEU A 300 33.24 -16.39 8.88
C LEU A 300 33.07 -15.76 10.26
N LEU A 301 31.90 -15.13 10.52
CA LEU A 301 31.56 -14.57 11.81
C LEU A 301 31.49 -15.67 12.87
N GLY A 302 30.72 -16.74 12.64
CA GLY A 302 30.62 -17.88 13.56
C GLY A 302 31.98 -18.46 13.96
N ARG A 303 32.91 -18.50 13.00
CA ARG A 303 34.26 -19.03 13.19
C ARG A 303 35.20 -18.05 13.89
N SER A 304 34.99 -16.75 13.78
CA SER A 304 35.95 -15.71 14.14
C SER A 304 35.42 -14.65 15.12
N TRP A 305 34.17 -14.75 15.59
CA TRP A 305 33.52 -13.71 16.42
C TRP A 305 34.32 -13.35 17.68
N ARG A 306 35.10 -14.32 18.22
CA ARG A 306 35.94 -14.07 19.40
C ARG A 306 37.07 -13.07 19.13
N ARG A 307 37.41 -12.81 17.86
CA ARG A 307 38.41 -11.80 17.46
C ARG A 307 37.82 -10.37 17.46
N LEU A 308 36.49 -10.23 17.50
CA LEU A 308 35.87 -8.94 17.68
C LEU A 308 36.11 -8.39 19.09
N ALA A 309 36.28 -7.08 19.20
CA ALA A 309 36.44 -6.43 20.48
C ALA A 309 35.22 -6.71 21.39
N PRO A 310 35.42 -6.95 22.71
CA PRO A 310 34.30 -7.27 23.63
C PRO A 310 33.17 -6.25 23.59
N ARG A 311 33.48 -4.97 23.34
CA ARG A 311 32.48 -3.88 23.20
C ARG A 311 31.52 -4.04 22.01
N VAL A 312 31.86 -4.88 21.01
CA VAL A 312 31.01 -5.14 19.83
C VAL A 312 29.99 -6.25 20.10
N ARG A 313 30.17 -7.05 21.16
CA ARG A 313 29.33 -8.23 21.45
C ARG A 313 27.86 -7.91 21.71
N PRO A 314 27.50 -6.84 22.48
CA PRO A 314 26.09 -6.45 22.65
C PRO A 314 25.43 -6.09 21.33
N ALA A 315 26.13 -5.33 20.47
CA ALA A 315 25.66 -5.01 19.13
C ALA A 315 25.48 -6.27 18.28
N LEU A 316 26.44 -7.20 18.30
CA LEU A 316 26.35 -8.49 17.61
C LEU A 316 25.09 -9.26 18.05
N ALA A 317 24.87 -9.41 19.36
CA ALA A 317 23.69 -10.10 19.90
C ALA A 317 22.38 -9.43 19.43
N PHE A 318 22.34 -8.10 19.49
CA PHE A 318 21.18 -7.33 19.01
C PHE A 318 20.87 -7.63 17.54
N TYR A 319 21.87 -7.59 16.63
CA TYR A 319 21.61 -7.82 15.20
C TYR A 319 21.25 -9.27 14.89
N VAL A 320 21.75 -10.25 15.65
CA VAL A 320 21.29 -11.65 15.54
C VAL A 320 19.82 -11.77 15.93
N VAL A 321 19.42 -11.17 17.04
CA VAL A 321 18.00 -11.14 17.49
C VAL A 321 17.12 -10.39 16.50
N LEU A 322 17.59 -9.26 15.96
CA LEU A 322 16.86 -8.49 14.95
C LEU A 322 16.60 -9.33 13.70
N VAL A 323 17.61 -10.01 13.16
CA VAL A 323 17.43 -10.88 11.98
C VAL A 323 16.47 -12.02 12.28
N GLY A 324 16.71 -12.76 13.37
CA GLY A 324 15.85 -13.89 13.74
C GLY A 324 14.39 -13.47 13.96
N GLY A 325 14.19 -12.39 14.72
CA GLY A 325 12.85 -11.83 15.00
C GLY A 325 12.15 -11.32 13.73
N ALA A 326 12.87 -10.57 12.88
CA ALA A 326 12.30 -10.05 11.64
C ALA A 326 11.92 -11.18 10.67
N VAL A 327 12.75 -12.21 10.54
CA VAL A 327 12.45 -13.40 9.70
C VAL A 327 11.25 -14.16 10.26
N LEU A 328 11.21 -14.41 11.57
CA LEU A 328 10.08 -15.11 12.21
C LEU A 328 8.76 -14.36 12.03
N LEU A 329 8.77 -13.04 12.25
CA LEU A 329 7.59 -12.19 12.04
C LEU A 329 7.20 -12.11 10.56
N ALA A 330 8.17 -12.12 9.64
CA ALA A 330 7.91 -12.09 8.20
C ALA A 330 7.15 -13.34 7.69
N LEU A 331 7.20 -14.44 8.41
CA LEU A 331 6.43 -15.66 8.09
C LEU A 331 4.91 -15.46 8.23
N GLY A 332 4.49 -14.39 8.90
CA GLY A 332 3.08 -14.04 9.07
C GLY A 332 2.37 -14.78 10.20
N PRO A 333 1.02 -14.62 10.28
CA PRO A 333 0.24 -15.14 11.42
C PRO A 333 0.13 -16.67 11.45
N THR A 334 0.08 -17.32 10.29
CA THR A 334 -0.11 -18.78 10.18
C THR A 334 0.82 -19.38 9.13
N PRO A 335 2.15 -19.45 9.40
CA PRO A 335 3.09 -20.00 8.45
C PRO A 335 2.80 -21.48 8.14
N SER A 336 2.90 -21.81 6.85
CA SER A 336 2.80 -23.20 6.39
C SER A 336 4.14 -23.89 6.57
N LEU A 337 4.10 -25.10 7.14
CA LEU A 337 5.28 -25.95 7.25
C LEU A 337 5.66 -26.54 5.87
N PRO A 338 6.96 -26.81 5.62
CA PRO A 338 7.40 -27.52 4.42
C PRO A 338 6.70 -28.88 4.28
N PHE A 339 6.65 -29.40 3.04
CA PHE A 339 6.16 -30.73 2.71
C PHE A 339 4.69 -31.02 3.08
N GLY A 340 3.88 -29.98 3.35
CA GLY A 340 2.47 -30.17 3.68
C GLY A 340 2.19 -30.60 5.14
N TRP A 341 3.17 -30.47 6.03
CA TRP A 341 3.04 -30.86 7.46
C TRP A 341 2.05 -29.99 8.26
N GLY A 342 1.29 -29.13 7.57
CA GLY A 342 0.26 -28.30 8.18
C GLY A 342 0.67 -26.88 8.45
N ARG A 343 -0.05 -26.20 9.34
CA ARG A 343 0.18 -24.83 9.76
C ARG A 343 0.48 -24.76 11.24
N ILE A 344 1.28 -23.80 11.61
CA ILE A 344 1.56 -23.49 13.00
C ILE A 344 1.15 -22.05 13.31
N TRP A 345 0.96 -21.76 14.58
CA TRP A 345 0.82 -20.39 15.03
C TRP A 345 2.11 -19.61 14.77
N GLY A 346 1.98 -18.43 14.16
CA GLY A 346 3.10 -17.55 13.88
C GLY A 346 3.10 -16.36 14.85
N PRO A 347 4.29 -15.91 15.30
CA PRO A 347 4.38 -14.80 16.27
C PRO A 347 3.86 -13.46 15.72
N TYR A 348 3.68 -13.32 14.41
CA TYR A 348 3.04 -12.13 13.81
C TYR A 348 1.58 -11.97 14.26
N GLU A 349 0.88 -13.03 14.63
CA GLU A 349 -0.50 -12.97 15.15
C GLU A 349 -0.58 -12.09 16.41
N ALA A 350 0.39 -12.23 17.32
CA ALA A 350 0.47 -11.38 18.50
C ALA A 350 0.72 -9.91 18.12
N LEU A 351 1.51 -9.64 17.08
CA LEU A 351 1.74 -8.30 16.58
C LEU A 351 0.50 -7.74 15.87
N ALA A 352 -0.19 -8.58 15.11
CA ALA A 352 -1.41 -8.21 14.39
C ALA A 352 -2.57 -7.84 15.34
N SER A 353 -2.58 -8.34 16.57
CA SER A 353 -3.57 -7.97 17.60
C SER A 353 -3.38 -6.55 18.14
N LEU A 354 -2.22 -5.92 17.92
CA LEU A 354 -1.96 -4.56 18.35
C LEU A 354 -2.69 -3.54 17.45
N PRO A 355 -3.22 -2.45 18.02
CA PRO A 355 -3.89 -1.41 17.25
C PRO A 355 -3.02 -0.88 16.09
N GLY A 356 -3.59 -0.85 14.88
CA GLY A 356 -2.93 -0.37 13.66
C GLY A 356 -2.17 -1.44 12.88
N PHE A 357 -1.75 -2.56 13.49
CA PHE A 357 -1.03 -3.63 12.78
C PHE A 357 -1.93 -4.45 11.86
N THR A 358 -3.24 -4.51 12.10
CA THR A 358 -4.22 -5.13 11.20
C THR A 358 -4.25 -4.49 9.81
N ALA A 359 -3.85 -3.22 9.71
CA ALA A 359 -3.73 -2.51 8.42
C ALA A 359 -2.45 -2.86 7.64
N LEU A 360 -1.45 -3.44 8.31
CA LEU A 360 -0.18 -3.84 7.71
C LEU A 360 -0.30 -5.23 7.07
N ARG A 361 -0.93 -5.28 5.91
CA ARG A 361 -1.30 -6.50 5.19
C ARG A 361 -0.14 -7.32 4.61
N ALA A 362 1.12 -6.82 4.69
CA ALA A 362 2.27 -7.40 4.01
C ALA A 362 3.42 -7.73 4.99
N PRO A 363 3.26 -8.71 5.93
CA PRO A 363 4.30 -9.05 6.90
C PRO A 363 5.64 -9.46 6.25
N GLY A 364 5.62 -9.98 5.03
CA GLY A 364 6.84 -10.28 4.26
C GLY A 364 7.76 -9.09 4.05
N ARG A 365 7.26 -7.84 4.16
CA ARG A 365 8.09 -6.63 4.10
C ARG A 365 9.04 -6.46 5.29
N LEU A 366 8.88 -7.25 6.38
CA LEU A 366 9.87 -7.34 7.46
C LEU A 366 11.25 -7.83 6.99
N ILE A 367 11.35 -8.41 5.80
CA ILE A 367 12.63 -8.78 5.17
C ILE A 367 13.56 -7.55 5.00
N HIS A 368 13.03 -6.33 4.87
CA HIS A 368 13.82 -5.11 4.82
C HIS A 368 14.54 -4.83 6.15
N VAL A 369 13.89 -5.16 7.26
CA VAL A 369 14.48 -5.08 8.60
C VAL A 369 15.52 -6.19 8.79
N ALA A 370 15.22 -7.41 8.32
CA ALA A 370 16.18 -8.51 8.34
C ALA A 370 17.43 -8.18 7.50
N LEU A 371 17.27 -7.59 6.31
CA LEU A 371 18.35 -7.15 5.44
C LEU A 371 19.28 -6.15 6.14
N LEU A 372 18.74 -5.22 6.93
CA LEU A 372 19.55 -4.30 7.73
C LEU A 372 20.47 -5.08 8.68
N GLY A 373 19.91 -6.01 9.45
CA GLY A 373 20.70 -6.83 10.39
C GLY A 373 21.71 -7.74 9.68
N LEU A 374 21.31 -8.40 8.60
CA LEU A 374 22.18 -9.27 7.79
C LEU A 374 23.38 -8.50 7.22
N ALA A 375 23.16 -7.29 6.72
CA ALA A 375 24.25 -6.46 6.20
C ALA A 375 25.25 -6.07 7.28
N VAL A 376 24.78 -5.73 8.50
CA VAL A 376 25.66 -5.46 9.64
C VAL A 376 26.43 -6.72 10.03
N LEU A 377 25.77 -7.87 10.14
CA LEU A 377 26.43 -9.15 10.48
C LEU A 377 27.46 -9.55 9.43
N ALA A 378 27.19 -9.33 8.14
CA ALA A 378 28.14 -9.57 7.07
C ALA A 378 29.41 -8.70 7.21
N GLY A 379 29.23 -7.40 7.49
CA GLY A 379 30.35 -6.49 7.77
C GLY A 379 31.17 -6.93 9.00
N LEU A 380 30.50 -7.29 10.10
CA LEU A 380 31.16 -7.80 11.31
C LEU A 380 31.90 -9.13 11.06
N GLY A 381 31.31 -10.02 10.25
CA GLY A 381 31.92 -11.28 9.85
C GLY A 381 33.17 -11.07 9.05
N PHE A 382 33.14 -10.17 8.08
CA PHE A 382 34.33 -9.78 7.31
C PHE A 382 35.42 -9.16 8.21
N ALA A 383 35.03 -8.25 9.11
CA ALA A 383 35.92 -7.64 10.07
C ALA A 383 36.61 -8.70 10.95
N ALA A 384 35.82 -9.63 11.51
CA ALA A 384 36.35 -10.71 12.37
C ALA A 384 37.32 -11.63 11.63
N ALA A 385 37.00 -12.00 10.38
CA ALA A 385 37.83 -12.89 9.58
C ALA A 385 39.19 -12.28 9.19
N THR A 386 39.21 -10.96 8.97
CA THR A 386 40.37 -10.22 8.49
C THR A 386 41.19 -9.59 9.61
N THR A 387 40.70 -9.59 10.87
CA THR A 387 41.43 -9.10 12.04
C THR A 387 42.74 -9.90 12.25
N GLY A 388 43.88 -9.19 12.39
CA GLY A 388 45.22 -9.78 12.54
C GLY A 388 45.83 -10.30 11.25
N ARG A 389 45.19 -10.06 10.10
CA ARG A 389 45.78 -10.38 8.78
C ARG A 389 46.55 -9.19 8.20
N SER A 390 47.47 -9.47 7.28
CA SER A 390 48.23 -8.41 6.58
C SER A 390 47.29 -7.57 5.70
N ARG A 391 47.64 -6.29 5.49
CA ARG A 391 46.87 -5.36 4.65
C ARG A 391 46.62 -5.90 3.23
N PRO A 392 47.60 -6.43 2.49
CA PRO A 392 47.36 -6.97 1.15
C PRO A 392 46.36 -8.11 1.15
N TRP A 393 46.44 -9.00 2.16
CA TRP A 393 45.50 -10.11 2.30
C TRP A 393 44.07 -9.61 2.56
N ALA A 394 43.89 -8.64 3.47
CA ALA A 394 42.58 -8.07 3.76
C ALA A 394 41.97 -7.33 2.56
N SER A 395 42.81 -6.61 1.80
CA SER A 395 42.38 -5.95 0.57
C SER A 395 42.00 -6.93 -0.54
N GLY A 396 42.78 -8.02 -0.70
CA GLY A 396 42.43 -9.08 -1.64
C GLY A 396 41.13 -9.80 -1.27
N ALA A 397 40.93 -10.11 0.01
CA ALA A 397 39.67 -10.67 0.51
C ALA A 397 38.48 -9.73 0.27
N LEU A 398 38.65 -8.43 0.52
CA LEU A 398 37.61 -7.43 0.23
C LEU A 398 37.26 -7.42 -1.26
N ALA A 399 38.25 -7.41 -2.14
CA ALA A 399 38.01 -7.42 -3.58
C ALA A 399 37.24 -8.67 -4.02
N ILE A 400 37.62 -9.86 -3.55
CA ILE A 400 36.95 -11.12 -3.87
C ILE A 400 35.47 -11.10 -3.37
N VAL A 401 35.26 -10.74 -2.10
CA VAL A 401 33.90 -10.72 -1.53
C VAL A 401 33.05 -9.62 -2.18
N THR A 402 33.65 -8.49 -2.56
CA THR A 402 32.93 -7.43 -3.29
C THR A 402 32.56 -7.87 -4.71
N LEU A 403 33.44 -8.58 -5.41
CA LEU A 403 33.15 -9.14 -6.74
C LEU A 403 32.00 -10.16 -6.66
N LEU A 404 32.02 -11.03 -5.64
CA LEU A 404 30.92 -11.95 -5.38
C LEU A 404 29.60 -11.20 -5.11
N ALA A 405 29.64 -10.17 -4.24
CA ALA A 405 28.51 -9.33 -3.96
C ALA A 405 27.99 -8.60 -5.21
N ILE A 406 28.88 -8.09 -6.07
CA ILE A 406 28.50 -7.47 -7.35
C ILE A 406 27.78 -8.50 -8.24
N ALA A 407 28.33 -9.71 -8.36
CA ALA A 407 27.72 -10.76 -9.18
C ALA A 407 26.32 -11.15 -8.68
N GLU A 408 26.12 -11.25 -7.37
CA GLU A 408 24.84 -11.58 -6.76
C GLU A 408 23.84 -10.40 -6.77
N CYS A 409 24.33 -9.17 -6.65
CA CYS A 409 23.51 -7.96 -6.60
C CYS A 409 23.28 -7.33 -7.97
N TRP A 410 23.84 -7.89 -9.05
CA TRP A 410 23.65 -7.34 -10.39
C TRP A 410 22.17 -7.45 -10.80
N PRO A 411 21.48 -6.32 -11.00
CA PRO A 411 20.04 -6.38 -11.25
C PRO A 411 19.73 -6.88 -12.67
N PRO A 412 18.67 -7.65 -12.84
CA PRO A 412 18.11 -7.89 -14.16
C PRO A 412 17.61 -6.57 -14.77
N ARG A 413 17.46 -6.53 -16.08
CA ARG A 413 16.85 -5.39 -16.76
C ARG A 413 15.37 -5.33 -16.42
N PHE A 414 14.95 -4.25 -15.79
CA PHE A 414 13.53 -3.99 -15.53
C PHE A 414 12.94 -3.14 -16.64
N PRO A 415 11.71 -3.47 -17.11
CA PRO A 415 11.03 -2.67 -18.11
C PRO A 415 10.72 -1.29 -17.55
N THR A 416 10.68 -0.31 -18.44
CA THR A 416 10.18 1.03 -18.16
C THR A 416 8.98 1.31 -19.03
N ILE A 417 8.03 2.10 -18.54
CA ILE A 417 6.90 2.59 -19.31
C ILE A 417 6.99 4.08 -19.49
N PRO A 418 6.48 4.59 -20.63
CA PRO A 418 6.41 6.03 -20.87
C PRO A 418 5.52 6.73 -19.84
N ALA A 419 6.02 7.83 -19.30
CA ALA A 419 5.31 8.75 -18.41
C ALA A 419 5.52 10.19 -18.91
N PRO A 420 4.97 10.54 -20.09
CA PRO A 420 5.14 11.85 -20.65
C PRO A 420 4.43 12.91 -19.79
N PRO A 421 4.84 14.19 -19.84
CA PRO A 421 4.12 15.25 -19.15
C PRO A 421 2.63 15.21 -19.44
N PRO A 422 1.74 15.46 -18.44
CA PRO A 422 0.29 15.28 -18.60
C PRO A 422 -0.34 16.01 -19.79
N ALA A 423 0.16 17.19 -20.12
CA ALA A 423 -0.31 17.94 -21.29
C ALA A 423 -0.02 17.23 -22.64
N ARG A 424 0.95 16.29 -22.67
CA ARG A 424 1.26 15.47 -23.84
C ARG A 424 0.48 14.17 -23.89
N LEU A 425 -0.08 13.74 -22.74
CA LEU A 425 -0.97 12.56 -22.69
C LEU A 425 -2.28 12.86 -23.42
N ASP A 426 -2.95 13.95 -23.03
CA ASP A 426 -4.16 14.46 -23.68
C ASP A 426 -4.27 15.98 -23.46
N PRO A 427 -4.54 16.78 -24.50
CA PRO A 427 -4.74 18.22 -24.39
C PRO A 427 -5.86 18.64 -23.43
N VAL A 428 -6.77 17.72 -23.05
CA VAL A 428 -7.84 18.00 -22.09
C VAL A 428 -7.27 18.39 -20.72
N TYR A 429 -6.14 17.84 -20.30
CA TYR A 429 -5.53 18.15 -19.01
C TYR A 429 -5.02 19.59 -18.93
N ALA A 430 -4.48 20.13 -20.05
CA ALA A 430 -4.13 21.54 -20.14
C ALA A 430 -5.36 22.46 -20.11
N TRP A 431 -6.49 22.01 -20.67
CA TRP A 431 -7.75 22.73 -20.58
C TRP A 431 -8.31 22.70 -19.16
N LEU A 432 -8.30 21.53 -18.49
CA LEU A 432 -8.72 21.38 -17.09
C LEU A 432 -7.91 22.26 -16.14
N ALA A 433 -6.61 22.42 -16.36
CA ALA A 433 -5.75 23.28 -15.54
C ALA A 433 -6.21 24.73 -15.50
N ARG A 434 -6.85 25.22 -16.58
CA ARG A 434 -7.37 26.59 -16.70
C ARG A 434 -8.78 26.76 -16.13
N GLN A 435 -9.44 25.68 -15.71
CA GLN A 435 -10.81 25.76 -15.18
C GLN A 435 -10.81 26.21 -13.70
N PRO A 436 -11.95 26.70 -13.18
CA PRO A 436 -12.06 27.09 -11.76
C PRO A 436 -11.75 25.94 -10.80
N PRO A 437 -11.13 26.20 -9.63
CA PRO A 437 -10.84 25.17 -8.62
C PRO A 437 -12.07 24.41 -8.12
N ALA A 438 -13.25 25.03 -8.18
CA ALA A 438 -14.51 24.42 -7.79
C ALA A 438 -15.00 23.32 -8.76
N MET A 439 -14.38 23.18 -9.95
CA MET A 439 -14.71 22.13 -10.89
C MET A 439 -14.36 20.75 -10.28
N ARG A 440 -15.32 19.83 -10.30
CA ARG A 440 -15.15 18.44 -9.87
C ARG A 440 -15.50 17.53 -11.03
N ILE A 441 -14.65 16.54 -11.27
CA ILE A 441 -14.71 15.75 -12.50
C ILE A 441 -14.85 14.25 -12.19
N VAL A 442 -15.37 13.55 -13.18
CA VAL A 442 -15.19 12.11 -13.33
C VAL A 442 -14.67 11.83 -14.74
N GLU A 443 -13.72 10.90 -14.85
CA GLU A 443 -13.14 10.48 -16.12
C GLU A 443 -13.68 9.12 -16.52
N LEU A 444 -14.03 8.96 -17.80
CA LEU A 444 -14.56 7.74 -18.39
C LEU A 444 -13.64 7.22 -19.51
N PRO A 445 -13.45 5.90 -19.55
CA PRO A 445 -14.03 4.83 -18.75
C PRO A 445 -13.50 4.78 -17.33
N ALA A 446 -14.39 4.61 -16.32
CA ALA A 446 -14.04 4.61 -14.90
C ALA A 446 -13.76 3.22 -14.31
N ASP A 447 -14.19 2.16 -15.00
CA ASP A 447 -14.17 0.77 -14.54
C ASP A 447 -12.89 0.02 -14.94
N VAL A 448 -11.87 0.74 -15.39
CA VAL A 448 -10.66 0.13 -15.94
C VAL A 448 -9.63 -0.09 -14.84
N TRP A 449 -9.46 -1.30 -14.45
CA TRP A 449 -8.43 -1.78 -13.54
C TRP A 449 -7.05 -1.79 -14.19
N PRO A 450 -5.99 -1.58 -13.43
CA PRO A 450 -5.65 -0.41 -12.60
C PRO A 450 -4.95 0.71 -13.40
N ASN A 451 -4.42 0.38 -14.60
CA ASN A 451 -3.44 1.24 -15.30
C ASN A 451 -4.01 2.58 -15.78
N ARG A 452 -5.27 2.62 -16.22
CA ARG A 452 -5.84 3.88 -16.72
C ARG A 452 -6.21 4.84 -15.61
N ILE A 453 -6.79 4.37 -14.51
CA ILE A 453 -7.09 5.22 -13.35
C ILE A 453 -5.81 5.83 -12.80
N GLN A 454 -4.71 5.08 -12.76
CA GLN A 454 -3.40 5.61 -12.37
C GLN A 454 -2.91 6.68 -13.36
N THR A 455 -3.15 6.49 -14.66
CA THR A 455 -2.82 7.49 -15.68
C THR A 455 -3.63 8.78 -15.50
N TYR A 456 -4.95 8.69 -15.24
CA TYR A 456 -5.79 9.86 -14.95
C TYR A 456 -5.35 10.55 -13.67
N GLN A 457 -5.05 9.79 -12.63
CA GLN A 457 -4.53 10.30 -11.37
C GLN A 457 -3.19 10.99 -11.55
N TYR A 458 -2.25 10.38 -12.27
CA TYR A 458 -0.99 11.00 -12.65
C TYR A 458 -1.21 12.29 -13.46
N ALA A 459 -2.09 12.27 -14.44
CA ALA A 459 -2.42 13.43 -15.26
C ALA A 459 -3.01 14.59 -14.44
N SER A 460 -3.68 14.28 -13.31
CA SER A 460 -4.23 15.29 -12.41
C SER A 460 -3.15 16.18 -11.76
N THR A 461 -1.87 15.79 -11.79
CA THR A 461 -0.75 16.64 -11.34
C THR A 461 -0.60 17.95 -12.11
N LEU A 462 -1.25 18.08 -13.27
CA LEU A 462 -1.28 19.32 -14.02
C LEU A 462 -2.42 20.24 -13.59
N HIS A 463 -3.60 19.68 -13.25
CA HIS A 463 -4.82 20.49 -13.05
C HIS A 463 -5.33 20.52 -11.61
N TRP A 464 -5.01 19.53 -10.77
CA TRP A 464 -5.41 19.41 -9.36
C TRP A 464 -6.93 19.47 -9.09
N ARG A 465 -7.78 19.24 -10.11
CA ARG A 465 -9.23 19.18 -9.92
C ARG A 465 -9.61 17.95 -9.13
N ARG A 466 -10.57 18.08 -8.22
CA ARG A 466 -11.08 16.93 -7.46
C ARG A 466 -11.78 15.98 -8.41
N MET A 467 -11.44 14.71 -8.34
CA MET A 467 -11.96 13.65 -9.19
C MET A 467 -12.63 12.56 -8.36
N LEU A 468 -13.72 11.99 -8.92
CA LEU A 468 -14.45 10.88 -8.30
C LEU A 468 -13.57 9.63 -8.21
N GLY A 469 -12.78 9.35 -9.24
CA GLY A 469 -11.90 8.20 -9.34
C GLY A 469 -10.57 8.40 -8.62
N GLY A 470 -9.84 7.30 -8.46
CA GLY A 470 -8.49 7.25 -7.92
C GLY A 470 -8.00 5.82 -7.76
N ASN A 471 -6.72 5.68 -7.48
CA ASN A 471 -6.09 4.41 -7.12
C ASN A 471 -5.18 4.63 -5.93
N MET A 472 -5.45 3.90 -4.85
CA MET A 472 -4.66 3.90 -3.63
C MET A 472 -4.70 2.52 -2.98
N GLY A 473 -3.90 2.34 -1.96
CA GLY A 473 -3.88 1.09 -1.20
C GLY A 473 -5.22 0.72 -0.55
N ILE A 474 -6.10 1.68 -0.23
CA ILE A 474 -7.50 1.50 0.19
C ILE A 474 -8.36 2.08 -0.92
N VAL A 475 -9.36 1.31 -1.35
CA VAL A 475 -10.44 1.79 -2.24
C VAL A 475 -11.66 2.04 -1.37
N PRO A 476 -12.26 3.24 -1.43
CA PRO A 476 -13.47 3.52 -0.66
C PRO A 476 -14.61 2.55 -1.00
N PRO A 477 -15.38 2.08 -0.01
CA PRO A 477 -16.40 1.04 -0.23
C PRO A 477 -17.43 1.37 -1.31
N ALA A 478 -17.85 2.63 -1.43
CA ALA A 478 -18.84 3.04 -2.43
C ALA A 478 -18.27 3.19 -3.85
N TYR A 479 -16.94 3.37 -3.99
CA TYR A 479 -16.36 3.70 -5.30
C TYR A 479 -16.65 2.65 -6.38
N PRO A 480 -16.55 1.36 -6.13
CA PRO A 480 -16.82 0.35 -7.16
C PRO A 480 -18.28 0.26 -7.58
N TYR A 481 -19.20 0.51 -6.66
CA TYR A 481 -20.61 0.67 -7.03
C TYR A 481 -20.76 1.87 -8.00
N LEU A 482 -20.16 3.01 -7.64
CA LEU A 482 -20.21 4.23 -8.48
C LEU A 482 -19.54 4.00 -9.85
N ALA A 483 -18.39 3.36 -9.89
CA ALA A 483 -17.68 3.03 -11.13
C ALA A 483 -18.54 2.12 -12.04
N SER A 484 -19.23 1.15 -11.45
CA SER A 484 -20.15 0.28 -12.20
C SER A 484 -21.37 1.05 -12.71
N ALA A 485 -21.98 1.93 -11.88
CA ALA A 485 -23.11 2.74 -12.29
C ALA A 485 -22.77 3.67 -13.47
N LEU A 486 -21.50 4.08 -13.59
CA LEU A 486 -21.03 4.90 -14.71
C LEU A 486 -21.07 4.20 -16.07
N ARG A 487 -21.24 2.88 -16.13
CA ARG A 487 -21.49 2.14 -17.39
C ARG A 487 -22.82 2.57 -18.04
N ASP A 488 -23.78 2.98 -17.22
CA ASP A 488 -25.09 3.48 -17.67
C ASP A 488 -25.06 4.99 -17.99
N PHE A 489 -23.90 5.66 -17.87
CA PHE A 489 -23.78 7.05 -18.28
C PHE A 489 -24.19 7.20 -19.77
N PRO A 490 -25.00 8.22 -20.14
CA PRO A 490 -25.50 9.35 -19.35
C PRO A 490 -26.95 9.19 -18.88
N ALA A 491 -27.35 8.05 -18.36
CA ALA A 491 -28.70 7.88 -17.81
C ALA A 491 -29.03 8.98 -16.77
N PRO A 492 -30.26 9.53 -16.76
CA PRO A 492 -30.64 10.62 -15.85
C PRO A 492 -30.36 10.32 -14.37
N ALA A 493 -30.54 9.07 -13.93
CA ALA A 493 -30.27 8.65 -12.56
C ALA A 493 -28.77 8.77 -12.22
N VAL A 494 -27.88 8.30 -13.11
CA VAL A 494 -26.43 8.42 -12.92
C VAL A 494 -25.98 9.87 -12.88
N LEU A 495 -26.51 10.70 -13.76
CA LEU A 495 -26.21 12.14 -13.77
C LEU A 495 -26.68 12.84 -12.49
N ALA A 496 -27.85 12.43 -11.96
CA ALA A 496 -28.39 12.95 -10.71
C ALA A 496 -27.51 12.54 -9.52
N ASP A 497 -27.07 11.28 -9.45
CA ASP A 497 -26.17 10.76 -8.42
C ASP A 497 -24.82 11.49 -8.46
N LEU A 498 -24.23 11.69 -9.65
CA LEU A 498 -23.02 12.48 -9.82
C LEU A 498 -23.18 13.92 -9.31
N ARG A 499 -24.32 14.56 -9.64
CA ARG A 499 -24.61 15.93 -9.15
C ARG A 499 -24.78 15.97 -7.65
N MET A 500 -25.43 14.99 -7.06
CA MET A 500 -25.60 14.87 -5.60
C MET A 500 -24.27 14.72 -4.88
N LEU A 501 -23.30 13.99 -5.47
CA LEU A 501 -21.93 13.91 -4.99
C LEU A 501 -21.09 15.16 -5.31
N GLY A 502 -21.68 16.17 -5.98
CA GLY A 502 -21.02 17.42 -6.30
C GLY A 502 -20.16 17.38 -7.58
N ILE A 503 -20.21 16.31 -8.35
CA ILE A 503 -19.52 16.22 -9.66
C ILE A 503 -20.22 17.17 -10.64
N THR A 504 -19.41 17.98 -11.30
CA THR A 504 -19.92 19.02 -12.21
C THR A 504 -19.66 18.70 -13.68
N HIS A 505 -18.62 17.93 -13.96
CA HIS A 505 -18.19 17.63 -15.33
C HIS A 505 -17.79 16.17 -15.49
N VAL A 506 -18.00 15.65 -16.70
CA VAL A 506 -17.58 14.32 -17.12
C VAL A 506 -16.60 14.47 -18.27
N VAL A 507 -15.43 13.87 -18.13
CA VAL A 507 -14.42 13.76 -19.19
C VAL A 507 -14.58 12.37 -19.83
N VAL A 508 -14.74 12.32 -21.14
CA VAL A 508 -14.87 11.08 -21.89
C VAL A 508 -13.66 10.91 -22.80
N HIS A 509 -12.85 9.91 -22.53
CA HIS A 509 -11.69 9.52 -23.34
C HIS A 509 -12.11 8.46 -24.38
N GLY A 510 -12.66 8.90 -25.50
CA GLY A 510 -13.15 7.99 -26.53
C GLY A 510 -12.07 7.12 -27.19
N SER A 511 -10.78 7.52 -27.09
CA SER A 511 -9.63 6.69 -27.51
C SER A 511 -9.50 5.42 -26.68
N ASP A 512 -9.97 5.46 -25.43
CA ASP A 512 -9.83 4.39 -24.46
C ASP A 512 -10.99 3.39 -24.50
N LEU A 513 -11.98 3.66 -25.31
CA LEU A 513 -13.15 2.83 -25.53
C LEU A 513 -13.00 1.95 -26.78
N LEU A 514 -13.54 0.76 -26.73
CA LEU A 514 -13.71 -0.06 -27.92
C LEU A 514 -14.60 0.68 -28.92
N PRO A 515 -14.40 0.50 -30.24
CA PRO A 515 -15.16 1.24 -31.26
C PRO A 515 -16.68 1.13 -31.08
N ALA A 516 -17.20 -0.07 -30.84
CA ALA A 516 -18.64 -0.30 -30.65
C ALA A 516 -19.19 0.42 -29.41
N THR A 517 -18.51 0.27 -28.26
CA THR A 517 -18.87 0.95 -26.99
C THR A 517 -18.83 2.46 -27.13
N ARG A 518 -17.85 3.00 -27.86
CA ARG A 518 -17.75 4.42 -28.13
C ARG A 518 -18.93 4.92 -28.95
N THR A 519 -19.26 4.25 -30.06
CA THR A 519 -20.38 4.65 -30.94
C THR A 519 -21.70 4.63 -30.14
N GLU A 520 -21.92 3.61 -29.35
CA GLU A 520 -23.10 3.53 -28.47
C GLU A 520 -23.13 4.66 -27.45
N LEU A 521 -22.01 4.94 -26.77
CA LEU A 521 -21.90 6.04 -25.79
C LEU A 521 -22.15 7.40 -26.45
N GLU A 522 -21.59 7.67 -27.63
CA GLU A 522 -21.81 8.89 -28.38
C GLU A 522 -23.28 9.10 -28.75
N ALA A 523 -23.97 8.04 -29.18
CA ALA A 523 -25.41 8.07 -29.45
C ALA A 523 -26.23 8.36 -28.18
N ARG A 524 -25.90 7.72 -27.05
CA ARG A 524 -26.54 7.99 -25.76
C ARG A 524 -26.30 9.42 -25.26
N ILE A 525 -25.11 9.96 -25.45
CA ILE A 525 -24.79 11.36 -25.12
C ILE A 525 -25.59 12.33 -26.01
N ALA A 526 -25.69 12.04 -27.32
CA ALA A 526 -26.49 12.85 -28.25
C ALA A 526 -27.96 12.90 -27.85
N ALA A 527 -28.52 11.79 -27.38
CA ALA A 527 -29.89 11.72 -26.86
C ALA A 527 -30.09 12.46 -25.51
N SER A 528 -29.01 12.74 -24.80
CA SER A 528 -29.04 13.33 -23.45
C SER A 528 -28.66 14.81 -23.39
N GLN A 529 -28.72 15.55 -24.49
CA GLN A 529 -28.30 16.98 -24.60
C GLN A 529 -29.05 17.92 -23.65
N ARG A 530 -30.29 17.58 -23.25
CA ARG A 530 -31.03 18.35 -22.25
C ARG A 530 -30.34 18.41 -20.89
N TRP A 531 -29.53 17.38 -20.53
CA TRP A 531 -28.84 17.25 -19.27
C TRP A 531 -27.33 17.48 -19.35
N LEU A 532 -26.75 17.39 -20.57
CA LEU A 532 -25.34 17.55 -20.84
C LEU A 532 -25.06 18.74 -21.76
N LYS A 533 -24.06 19.54 -21.41
CA LYS A 533 -23.54 20.61 -22.27
C LYS A 533 -22.07 20.33 -22.56
N ARG A 534 -21.73 20.09 -23.82
CA ARG A 534 -20.34 19.96 -24.24
C ARG A 534 -19.58 21.27 -24.02
N ARG A 535 -18.48 21.23 -23.30
CA ARG A 535 -17.67 22.38 -22.93
C ARG A 535 -16.36 22.41 -23.69
N TRP A 536 -15.84 21.24 -24.04
CA TRP A 536 -14.61 21.10 -24.78
C TRP A 536 -14.62 19.76 -25.55
N ALA A 537 -13.91 19.74 -26.69
CA ALA A 537 -13.64 18.52 -27.43
C ALA A 537 -12.42 18.70 -28.32
N ARG A 538 -11.59 17.67 -28.40
CA ARG A 538 -10.48 17.58 -29.33
C ARG A 538 -10.17 16.10 -29.62
N GLY A 539 -10.05 15.73 -30.89
CA GLY A 539 -9.90 14.33 -31.27
C GLY A 539 -11.08 13.48 -30.79
N ARG A 540 -10.80 12.45 -30.00
CA ARG A 540 -11.80 11.55 -29.42
C ARG A 540 -12.09 11.84 -27.94
N THR A 541 -11.53 12.90 -27.39
CA THR A 541 -11.77 13.29 -25.99
C THR A 541 -12.72 14.48 -25.94
N ALA A 542 -13.71 14.42 -25.05
CA ALA A 542 -14.67 15.50 -24.85
C ALA A 542 -15.01 15.69 -23.36
N VAL A 543 -15.35 16.92 -23.00
CA VAL A 543 -15.80 17.28 -21.64
C VAL A 543 -17.22 17.79 -21.68
N TYR A 544 -18.06 17.24 -20.83
CA TYR A 544 -19.47 17.58 -20.69
C TYR A 544 -19.75 18.13 -19.29
N ALA A 545 -20.36 19.32 -19.23
CA ALA A 545 -20.93 19.86 -17.99
C ALA A 545 -22.30 19.21 -17.74
N ILE A 546 -22.54 18.76 -16.51
CA ILE A 546 -23.84 18.26 -16.08
C ILE A 546 -24.71 19.46 -15.71
N ARG A 547 -25.84 19.64 -16.39
CA ARG A 547 -26.78 20.75 -16.13
C ARG A 547 -27.46 20.59 -14.78
N PRO A 548 -27.86 21.69 -14.11
CA PRO A 548 -28.70 21.65 -12.92
C PRO A 548 -30.11 21.16 -13.25
N GLY A 549 -30.90 20.83 -12.21
CA GLY A 549 -32.32 20.46 -12.35
C GLY A 549 -32.61 18.96 -12.35
N LEU A 550 -31.56 18.12 -12.38
CA LEU A 550 -31.72 16.69 -12.14
C LEU A 550 -32.01 16.45 -10.66
N ARG A 551 -33.07 15.74 -10.38
CA ARG A 551 -33.39 15.26 -9.03
C ARG A 551 -32.97 13.79 -8.96
N ALA A 552 -32.09 13.45 -8.02
CA ALA A 552 -31.86 12.06 -7.68
C ALA A 552 -33.13 11.54 -7.02
N THR A 553 -33.71 10.52 -7.60
CA THR A 553 -34.76 9.75 -6.96
C THR A 553 -34.05 8.69 -6.12
N GLY A 554 -33.93 8.97 -4.81
CA GLY A 554 -33.50 7.94 -3.86
C GLY A 554 -34.43 6.73 -3.96
N LEU A 555 -33.93 5.56 -3.60
CA LEU A 555 -34.77 4.37 -3.50
C LEU A 555 -35.51 4.42 -2.15
N THR A 556 -36.84 4.50 -2.20
CA THR A 556 -37.70 4.28 -1.03
C THR A 556 -38.36 2.92 -1.19
N LEU A 557 -38.18 2.05 -0.22
CA LEU A 557 -38.83 0.74 -0.23
C LEU A 557 -40.26 0.89 0.26
N PRO A 558 -41.26 0.45 -0.53
CA PRO A 558 -42.64 0.58 -0.14
C PRO A 558 -43.04 -0.49 0.88
N GLY A 559 -43.82 -0.10 1.90
CA GLY A 559 -44.29 -0.99 2.96
C GLY A 559 -43.47 -0.89 4.24
N VAL A 560 -43.63 -1.87 5.11
CA VAL A 560 -42.90 -1.99 6.39
C VAL A 560 -41.94 -3.17 6.37
N PRO A 561 -40.89 -3.15 7.20
CA PRO A 561 -40.03 -4.32 7.36
C PRO A 561 -40.85 -5.52 7.84
N LEU A 562 -40.67 -6.67 7.17
CA LEU A 562 -41.33 -7.91 7.56
C LEU A 562 -40.60 -8.53 8.77
N SER A 563 -41.39 -9.23 9.63
CA SER A 563 -40.83 -10.00 10.77
C SER A 563 -39.83 -11.06 10.25
N ARG A 564 -38.74 -11.21 10.97
CA ARG A 564 -37.69 -12.23 10.69
C ARG A 564 -37.93 -13.55 11.41
N GLU A 565 -39.03 -13.69 12.13
CA GLU A 565 -39.34 -14.90 12.83
C GLU A 565 -39.47 -16.08 11.85
N GLY A 566 -38.76 -17.17 12.15
CA GLY A 566 -38.71 -18.35 11.30
C GLY A 566 -37.75 -18.27 10.10
N TRP A 567 -37.02 -17.15 9.92
CA TRP A 567 -36.05 -17.07 8.82
C TRP A 567 -34.87 -17.99 9.07
N GLN A 568 -34.39 -18.61 7.99
CA GLN A 568 -33.17 -19.40 7.97
C GLN A 568 -32.28 -18.96 6.80
N ALA A 569 -30.97 -18.91 7.04
CA ALA A 569 -30.02 -18.58 5.98
C ALA A 569 -29.08 -19.77 5.75
N THR A 570 -28.82 -20.03 4.47
CA THR A 570 -27.85 -21.05 4.01
C THR A 570 -26.94 -20.44 2.96
N ALA A 571 -25.73 -20.94 2.86
CA ALA A 571 -24.77 -20.43 1.89
C ALA A 571 -23.93 -21.56 1.27
N THR A 572 -23.44 -21.33 0.05
CA THR A 572 -22.52 -22.27 -0.61
C THR A 572 -21.11 -22.23 -0.01
N HIS A 573 -20.76 -21.11 0.65
CA HIS A 573 -19.48 -20.89 1.33
C HIS A 573 -19.76 -20.14 2.65
N GLY A 574 -19.04 -20.46 3.72
CA GLY A 574 -19.32 -19.91 5.05
C GLY A 574 -20.71 -20.28 5.56
N ALA A 575 -21.12 -21.52 5.33
CA ALA A 575 -22.47 -21.98 5.64
C ALA A 575 -22.79 -21.90 7.15
N ASP A 576 -21.80 -22.12 7.99
CA ASP A 576 -21.86 -22.01 9.45
C ASP A 576 -22.13 -20.59 9.95
N ALA A 577 -21.72 -19.59 9.17
CA ALA A 577 -21.89 -18.17 9.45
C ALA A 577 -23.08 -17.53 8.72
N ALA A 578 -23.84 -18.29 7.91
CA ALA A 578 -24.89 -17.72 7.05
C ALA A 578 -25.98 -16.96 7.86
N ALA A 579 -26.28 -17.37 9.08
CA ALA A 579 -27.24 -16.74 9.97
C ALA A 579 -26.86 -15.30 10.34
N LEU A 580 -25.57 -14.93 10.30
CA LEU A 580 -25.08 -13.57 10.56
C LEU A 580 -25.59 -12.54 9.53
N ALA A 581 -26.13 -12.98 8.39
CA ALA A 581 -26.74 -12.07 7.41
C ALA A 581 -28.17 -11.64 7.78
N ILE A 582 -28.79 -12.28 8.78
CA ILE A 582 -30.20 -12.05 9.15
C ILE A 582 -30.41 -11.88 10.65
N ASP A 583 -29.35 -11.80 11.46
CA ASP A 583 -29.40 -11.68 12.93
C ASP A 583 -29.73 -10.27 13.44
N ALA A 584 -29.86 -9.30 12.56
CA ALA A 584 -30.11 -7.89 12.83
C ALA A 584 -28.97 -7.18 13.60
N ASP A 585 -27.83 -7.79 13.79
CA ASP A 585 -26.65 -7.16 14.37
C ASP A 585 -25.81 -6.51 13.25
N PRO A 586 -25.71 -5.17 13.17
CA PRO A 586 -24.92 -4.50 12.14
C PRO A 586 -23.40 -4.70 12.30
N ALA A 587 -22.93 -5.23 13.43
CA ALA A 587 -21.53 -5.52 13.69
C ALA A 587 -21.12 -6.91 13.20
N SER A 588 -22.08 -7.83 13.04
CA SER A 588 -21.88 -9.15 12.45
C SER A 588 -21.98 -9.09 10.91
N ALA A 589 -21.41 -10.08 10.23
CA ALA A 589 -21.60 -10.23 8.78
C ALA A 589 -21.25 -11.65 8.32
N TRP A 590 -22.08 -12.19 7.45
CA TRP A 590 -21.69 -13.34 6.65
C TRP A 590 -20.69 -12.95 5.56
N SER A 591 -19.74 -13.84 5.27
CA SER A 591 -18.72 -13.64 4.21
C SER A 591 -18.68 -14.85 3.28
N SER A 592 -18.70 -14.59 1.97
CA SER A 592 -18.51 -15.61 0.94
C SER A 592 -17.10 -16.23 0.93
N TRP A 593 -16.19 -15.69 1.72
CA TRP A 593 -14.78 -16.09 1.77
C TRP A 593 -14.41 -16.92 2.98
N HIS A 594 -15.32 -17.16 3.91
CA HIS A 594 -14.97 -17.79 5.18
C HIS A 594 -14.24 -19.13 4.98
N ASP A 595 -14.70 -19.99 4.09
CA ASP A 595 -14.07 -21.28 3.76
C ASP A 595 -12.90 -21.16 2.77
N LEU A 596 -12.96 -20.16 1.88
CA LEU A 596 -11.93 -19.93 0.86
C LEU A 596 -10.66 -19.34 1.47
N GLU A 597 -10.77 -18.52 2.52
CA GLU A 597 -9.61 -17.99 3.25
C GLU A 597 -8.68 -19.12 3.71
N VAL A 598 -9.22 -20.22 4.18
CA VAL A 598 -8.43 -21.39 4.60
C VAL A 598 -7.70 -22.03 3.41
N ASN A 599 -8.35 -22.16 2.24
CA ASN A 599 -7.79 -22.81 1.06
C ASN A 599 -6.88 -21.92 0.22
N ILE A 600 -7.16 -20.62 0.14
CA ILE A 600 -6.34 -19.66 -0.59
C ILE A 600 -5.07 -19.33 0.17
N ARG A 601 -5.14 -19.26 1.50
CA ARG A 601 -3.98 -19.06 2.38
C ARG A 601 -2.87 -20.07 2.12
N THR A 602 -3.21 -21.28 1.68
CA THR A 602 -2.21 -22.34 1.37
C THR A 602 -1.67 -22.33 -0.04
N ARG A 603 -2.35 -21.68 -1.02
CA ARG A 603 -2.09 -21.89 -2.44
C ARG A 603 -1.64 -20.65 -3.23
N TRP A 604 -1.70 -19.46 -2.65
CA TRP A 604 -1.40 -18.20 -3.35
C TRP A 604 0.06 -18.06 -3.82
N TYR A 605 0.95 -18.87 -3.28
CA TYR A 605 2.39 -18.83 -3.59
C TYR A 605 2.88 -19.93 -4.53
N ASP A 606 2.01 -20.82 -4.97
CA ASP A 606 2.37 -21.80 -5.98
C ASP A 606 2.12 -21.25 -7.40
N SER A 607 3.10 -20.49 -7.90
CA SER A 607 3.35 -20.15 -9.32
C SER A 607 2.16 -19.76 -10.24
N THR A 608 2.44 -19.09 -11.33
CA THR A 608 1.56 -18.62 -12.42
C THR A 608 0.37 -19.52 -12.80
N PRO A 609 0.39 -20.86 -12.69
CA PRO A 609 -0.80 -21.69 -12.87
C PRO A 609 -1.88 -21.49 -11.82
N PHE A 610 -1.54 -20.97 -10.63
CA PHE A 610 -2.53 -20.78 -9.56
C PHE A 610 -3.41 -19.56 -9.79
N SER A 611 -2.87 -18.44 -10.24
CA SER A 611 -3.70 -17.26 -10.55
C SER A 611 -4.72 -17.59 -11.63
N GLN A 612 -4.34 -18.43 -12.61
CA GLN A 612 -5.25 -18.91 -13.66
C GLN A 612 -6.28 -19.91 -13.12
N ARG A 613 -5.89 -20.84 -12.22
CA ARG A 613 -6.82 -21.78 -11.59
C ARG A 613 -7.78 -21.06 -10.65
N TYR A 614 -7.29 -20.07 -9.90
CA TYR A 614 -8.10 -19.23 -9.03
C TYR A 614 -9.08 -18.39 -9.84
N GLN A 615 -8.64 -17.71 -10.89
CA GLN A 615 -9.51 -16.97 -11.81
C GLN A 615 -10.54 -17.90 -12.48
N ARG A 616 -10.16 -19.14 -12.81
CA ARG A 616 -11.08 -20.14 -13.34
C ARG A 616 -12.09 -20.59 -12.29
N PHE A 617 -11.64 -20.88 -11.05
CA PHE A 617 -12.51 -21.25 -9.93
C PHE A 617 -13.53 -20.15 -9.64
N LEU A 618 -13.08 -18.90 -9.55
CA LEU A 618 -13.94 -17.75 -9.36
C LEU A 618 -14.97 -17.58 -10.48
N ARG A 619 -14.62 -17.92 -11.72
CA ARG A 619 -15.52 -17.83 -12.88
C ARG A 619 -16.51 -19.00 -12.99
N THR A 620 -16.19 -20.13 -12.40
CA THR A 620 -16.97 -21.38 -12.60
C THR A 620 -17.88 -21.75 -11.43
N GLN A 621 -17.66 -21.16 -10.24
CA GLN A 621 -18.46 -21.49 -9.05
C GLN A 621 -19.10 -20.22 -8.46
N PRO A 622 -20.41 -19.98 -8.71
CA PRO A 622 -21.09 -18.87 -8.08
C PRO A 622 -21.19 -19.08 -6.57
N THR A 623 -20.84 -18.06 -5.80
CA THR A 623 -21.14 -17.99 -4.38
C THR A 623 -22.59 -17.56 -4.19
N ARG A 624 -23.32 -18.22 -3.31
CA ARG A 624 -24.75 -17.99 -3.07
C ARG A 624 -25.02 -17.87 -1.58
N LEU A 625 -25.83 -16.88 -1.23
CA LEU A 625 -26.49 -16.76 0.07
C LEU A 625 -27.99 -16.91 -0.16
N THR A 626 -28.64 -17.87 0.46
CA THR A 626 -30.08 -18.14 0.33
C THR A 626 -30.74 -17.94 1.66
N ILE A 627 -31.84 -17.20 1.70
CA ILE A 627 -32.67 -16.95 2.87
C ILE A 627 -34.02 -17.60 2.62
N ASP A 628 -34.42 -18.53 3.49
CA ASP A 628 -35.76 -19.07 3.57
C ASP A 628 -36.54 -18.28 4.62
N LEU A 629 -37.65 -17.70 4.24
CA LEU A 629 -38.53 -16.90 5.10
C LEU A 629 -39.46 -17.79 5.97
N GLY A 630 -39.35 -19.11 5.85
CA GLY A 630 -40.21 -20.08 6.52
C GLY A 630 -41.61 -20.22 5.89
N GLN A 631 -42.13 -19.16 5.30
CA GLN A 631 -43.43 -19.11 4.62
C GLN A 631 -43.40 -18.14 3.43
N GLU A 632 -44.37 -18.28 2.53
CA GLU A 632 -44.52 -17.38 1.40
C GLU A 632 -45.03 -16.00 1.88
N ARG A 633 -44.31 -14.94 1.49
CA ARG A 633 -44.56 -13.55 1.86
C ARG A 633 -44.72 -12.66 0.62
N ALA A 634 -45.66 -11.71 0.67
CA ALA A 634 -45.81 -10.68 -0.37
C ALA A 634 -44.81 -9.55 -0.10
N THR A 635 -43.74 -9.50 -0.92
CA THR A 635 -42.61 -8.58 -0.75
C THR A 635 -42.64 -7.50 -1.83
N ARG A 636 -42.46 -6.24 -1.44
CA ARG A 636 -42.38 -5.07 -2.34
C ARG A 636 -40.95 -4.58 -2.56
N GLY A 637 -40.00 -5.02 -1.73
CA GLY A 637 -38.62 -4.68 -1.88
C GLY A 637 -37.74 -5.34 -0.83
N VAL A 638 -36.43 -5.27 -1.08
CA VAL A 638 -35.40 -5.84 -0.22
C VAL A 638 -34.31 -4.80 0.01
N ALA A 639 -33.94 -4.61 1.28
CA ALA A 639 -32.76 -3.84 1.69
C ALA A 639 -31.63 -4.78 2.04
N PHE A 640 -30.43 -4.41 1.64
CA PHE A 640 -29.19 -5.09 1.98
C PHE A 640 -28.23 -4.10 2.61
N ARG A 641 -27.50 -4.55 3.61
CA ARG A 641 -26.35 -3.83 4.16
C ARG A 641 -25.09 -4.66 3.92
N PHE A 642 -24.29 -4.23 2.95
CA PHE A 642 -23.03 -4.88 2.66
C PHE A 642 -21.92 -4.28 3.54
N ALA A 643 -21.06 -5.12 4.11
CA ALA A 643 -20.00 -4.69 5.01
C ALA A 643 -18.64 -5.23 4.55
N GLY A 644 -17.70 -4.32 4.23
CA GLY A 644 -16.31 -4.68 3.92
C GLY A 644 -16.15 -5.64 2.73
N SER A 645 -17.12 -5.68 1.82
CA SER A 645 -17.09 -6.50 0.62
C SER A 645 -15.98 -6.07 -0.32
N ASP A 646 -15.48 -7.04 -1.12
CA ASP A 646 -14.67 -6.68 -2.28
C ASP A 646 -15.50 -5.70 -3.14
N PRO A 647 -14.98 -4.53 -3.34
CA PRO A 647 -15.69 -3.48 -4.04
C PRO A 647 -16.20 -3.90 -5.42
N PHE A 648 -15.57 -4.83 -6.07
CA PHE A 648 -15.95 -5.28 -7.41
C PHE A 648 -17.04 -6.38 -7.43
N ALA A 649 -17.37 -6.97 -6.28
CA ALA A 649 -18.39 -8.01 -6.20
C ALA A 649 -19.83 -7.46 -6.30
N ILE A 650 -20.10 -6.35 -5.61
CA ILE A 650 -21.44 -5.79 -5.46
C ILE A 650 -22.13 -5.49 -6.81
N PRO A 651 -21.45 -4.90 -7.81
CA PRO A 651 -22.04 -4.64 -9.12
C PRO A 651 -22.46 -5.89 -9.90
N HIS A 652 -21.94 -7.04 -9.54
CA HIS A 652 -22.19 -8.33 -10.20
C HIS A 652 -23.15 -9.23 -9.44
N LEU A 653 -23.68 -8.76 -8.28
CA LEU A 653 -24.65 -9.48 -7.51
C LEU A 653 -25.99 -9.60 -8.25
N ALA A 654 -26.48 -10.83 -8.38
CA ALA A 654 -27.83 -11.11 -8.83
C ALA A 654 -28.74 -11.35 -7.61
N VAL A 655 -29.89 -10.71 -7.62
CA VAL A 655 -30.97 -10.96 -6.65
C VAL A 655 -31.98 -11.87 -7.34
N GLU A 656 -32.26 -13.01 -6.74
CA GLU A 656 -33.17 -14.04 -7.28
C GLU A 656 -34.20 -14.39 -6.23
N THR A 657 -35.43 -14.66 -6.66
CA THR A 657 -36.57 -15.02 -5.81
C THR A 657 -37.14 -16.38 -6.21
N SER A 658 -37.71 -17.10 -5.26
CA SER A 658 -38.38 -18.37 -5.51
C SER A 658 -39.51 -18.59 -4.49
N ARG A 659 -40.55 -19.36 -4.89
CA ARG A 659 -41.65 -19.79 -4.01
C ARG A 659 -41.36 -21.18 -3.40
N ASP A 660 -40.70 -22.06 -4.15
CA ASP A 660 -40.49 -23.47 -3.84
C ASP A 660 -39.01 -23.84 -3.56
N GLY A 661 -38.09 -22.90 -3.79
CA GLY A 661 -36.65 -23.15 -3.69
C GLY A 661 -36.05 -23.90 -4.88
N MET A 662 -36.86 -24.31 -5.84
CA MET A 662 -36.46 -25.07 -7.02
C MET A 662 -36.39 -24.19 -8.27
N VAL A 663 -37.44 -23.42 -8.56
CA VAL A 663 -37.53 -22.50 -9.67
C VAL A 663 -37.15 -21.10 -9.20
N TRP A 664 -36.12 -20.51 -9.82
CA TRP A 664 -35.56 -19.23 -9.45
C TRP A 664 -35.78 -18.21 -10.56
N GLU A 665 -36.35 -17.07 -10.18
CA GLU A 665 -36.55 -15.94 -11.08
C GLU A 665 -35.60 -14.81 -10.66
N ARG A 666 -34.87 -14.26 -11.64
CA ARG A 666 -34.03 -13.09 -11.39
C ARG A 666 -34.91 -11.86 -11.20
N ALA A 667 -34.73 -11.15 -10.12
CA ALA A 667 -35.45 -9.91 -9.87
C ALA A 667 -35.15 -8.90 -11.00
N PRO A 668 -36.19 -8.31 -11.63
CA PRO A 668 -36.03 -7.40 -12.76
C PRO A 668 -35.53 -6.01 -12.36
N ALA A 669 -34.79 -5.92 -11.27
CA ALA A 669 -34.38 -4.66 -10.67
C ALA A 669 -32.90 -4.64 -10.32
N VAL A 670 -32.28 -3.48 -10.47
CA VAL A 670 -30.87 -3.21 -10.17
C VAL A 670 -30.76 -2.75 -8.72
N LEU A 671 -29.71 -3.20 -8.02
CA LEU A 671 -29.34 -2.69 -6.70
C LEU A 671 -29.11 -1.17 -6.76
N ARG A 672 -29.81 -0.41 -5.90
CA ARG A 672 -29.72 1.04 -5.82
C ARG A 672 -29.41 1.50 -4.39
N PRO A 673 -28.76 2.67 -4.22
CA PRO A 673 -28.49 3.22 -2.90
C PRO A 673 -29.76 3.52 -2.10
N LEU A 674 -29.71 3.29 -0.77
CA LEU A 674 -30.77 3.55 0.18
C LEU A 674 -30.30 4.57 1.24
N PRO A 675 -30.97 5.71 1.44
CA PRO A 675 -32.05 6.21 0.58
C PRO A 675 -31.53 6.82 -0.72
N ASP A 676 -30.27 7.22 -0.78
CA ASP A 676 -29.63 7.85 -1.93
C ASP A 676 -28.10 7.58 -1.96
N VAL A 677 -27.42 8.10 -2.99
CA VAL A 677 -25.97 7.86 -3.19
C VAL A 677 -25.08 8.46 -2.10
N ARG A 678 -25.54 9.48 -1.35
CA ARG A 678 -24.77 10.04 -0.22
C ARG A 678 -24.66 9.04 0.91
N ALA A 679 -25.71 8.25 1.14
CA ALA A 679 -25.70 7.23 2.18
C ALA A 679 -24.59 6.20 1.97
N LEU A 680 -24.20 5.90 0.72
CA LEU A 680 -23.07 5.02 0.44
C LEU A 680 -21.71 5.59 0.93
N VAL A 681 -21.60 6.91 0.93
CA VAL A 681 -20.39 7.61 1.37
C VAL A 681 -20.41 7.84 2.87
N GLU A 682 -21.54 8.29 3.40
CA GLU A 682 -21.68 8.73 4.79
C GLU A 682 -21.83 7.56 5.77
N GLN A 683 -22.41 6.43 5.34
CA GLN A 683 -22.60 5.23 6.16
C GLN A 683 -21.51 4.19 6.01
N ALA A 684 -20.40 4.50 5.32
CA ALA A 684 -19.27 3.59 5.27
C ALA A 684 -18.86 3.14 6.70
N PRO A 685 -18.47 1.89 6.91
CA PRO A 685 -18.14 0.88 5.90
C PRO A 685 -19.35 0.10 5.33
N ALA A 686 -20.52 0.26 5.89
CA ALA A 686 -21.70 -0.41 5.41
C ALA A 686 -22.23 0.27 4.14
N LEU A 687 -22.56 -0.52 3.12
CA LEU A 687 -23.17 -0.03 1.90
C LEU A 687 -24.66 -0.38 1.91
N PRO A 688 -25.55 0.58 2.21
CA PRO A 688 -26.97 0.37 2.16
C PRO A 688 -27.44 0.38 0.70
N LEU A 689 -27.83 -0.78 0.19
CA LEU A 689 -28.37 -0.97 -1.15
C LEU A 689 -29.71 -1.66 -1.07
N GLY A 690 -30.55 -1.48 -2.06
CA GLY A 690 -31.85 -2.14 -2.12
C GLY A 690 -32.38 -2.36 -3.52
N VAL A 691 -33.43 -3.15 -3.56
CA VAL A 691 -34.21 -3.46 -4.76
C VAL A 691 -35.68 -3.20 -4.43
N ALA A 692 -36.38 -2.36 -5.21
CA ALA A 692 -37.83 -2.26 -5.16
C ALA A 692 -38.43 -3.07 -6.31
N PHE A 693 -39.43 -3.86 -6.02
CA PHE A 693 -40.18 -4.60 -7.04
C PHE A 693 -41.28 -3.71 -7.61
N PRO A 694 -41.45 -3.62 -8.94
CA PRO A 694 -42.50 -2.83 -9.58
C PRO A 694 -43.92 -3.24 -9.13
N GLN A 695 -44.09 -4.53 -8.86
CA GLN A 695 -45.29 -5.12 -8.27
C GLN A 695 -44.91 -6.04 -7.10
N PRO A 696 -45.79 -6.26 -6.13
CA PRO A 696 -45.55 -7.18 -5.05
C PRO A 696 -45.20 -8.58 -5.59
N VAL A 697 -44.06 -9.13 -5.17
CA VAL A 697 -43.59 -10.48 -5.51
C VAL A 697 -43.90 -11.38 -4.33
N ARG A 698 -44.61 -12.49 -4.57
CA ARG A 698 -44.75 -13.56 -3.58
C ARG A 698 -43.57 -14.47 -3.63
N LEU A 699 -42.81 -14.54 -2.53
CA LEU A 699 -41.62 -15.36 -2.42
C LEU A 699 -41.53 -15.99 -1.03
N ARG A 700 -40.98 -17.17 -0.95
CA ARG A 700 -40.50 -17.82 0.27
C ARG A 700 -38.96 -17.78 0.36
N TYR A 701 -38.30 -17.84 -0.78
CA TYR A 701 -36.84 -17.85 -0.83
C TYR A 701 -36.28 -16.64 -1.54
N LEU A 702 -35.29 -16.01 -0.93
CA LEU A 702 -34.48 -14.95 -1.51
C LEU A 702 -33.05 -15.46 -1.67
N ARG A 703 -32.45 -15.28 -2.83
CA ARG A 703 -31.06 -15.67 -3.08
C ARG A 703 -30.26 -14.50 -3.63
N LEU A 704 -29.11 -14.25 -3.03
CA LEU A 704 -28.05 -13.44 -3.58
C LEU A 704 -27.01 -14.37 -4.21
N SER A 705 -26.57 -14.07 -5.42
CA SER A 705 -25.54 -14.83 -6.10
C SER A 705 -24.55 -13.93 -6.82
N ALA A 706 -23.24 -14.27 -6.75
CA ALA A 706 -22.20 -13.61 -7.50
C ALA A 706 -21.16 -14.61 -8.00
N GLN A 707 -20.53 -14.32 -9.12
CA GLN A 707 -19.36 -15.06 -9.58
C GLN A 707 -18.10 -14.33 -9.14
N GLY A 708 -17.24 -15.02 -8.42
CA GLY A 708 -15.83 -14.76 -8.45
C GLY A 708 -15.24 -13.77 -7.48
N LEU A 709 -15.97 -13.17 -6.54
CA LEU A 709 -15.40 -12.13 -5.69
C LEU A 709 -15.88 -12.26 -4.23
N GLU A 710 -15.10 -11.73 -3.30
CA GLU A 710 -15.50 -11.66 -1.90
C GLU A 710 -16.62 -10.64 -1.71
N TRP A 711 -17.69 -11.05 -1.08
CA TRP A 711 -18.75 -10.15 -0.66
C TRP A 711 -19.28 -10.57 0.71
N ARG A 712 -19.71 -9.56 1.48
CA ARG A 712 -20.16 -9.71 2.86
C ARG A 712 -21.50 -9.03 3.03
N VAL A 713 -22.40 -9.69 3.72
CA VAL A 713 -23.74 -9.16 4.05
C VAL A 713 -23.85 -9.09 5.56
N ALA A 714 -24.02 -7.86 6.06
CA ALA A 714 -24.25 -7.61 7.47
C ALA A 714 -25.74 -7.67 7.83
N ASP A 715 -26.61 -7.35 6.86
CA ASP A 715 -28.04 -7.36 7.13
C ASP A 715 -28.87 -7.49 5.85
N VAL A 716 -30.01 -8.20 5.96
CA VAL A 716 -31.03 -8.30 4.93
C VAL A 716 -32.40 -8.03 5.56
N ALA A 717 -33.14 -7.08 4.99
CA ALA A 717 -34.51 -6.79 5.40
C ALA A 717 -35.46 -6.78 4.20
N LEU A 718 -36.58 -7.48 4.31
CA LEU A 718 -37.65 -7.49 3.30
C LEU A 718 -38.75 -6.50 3.72
N TYR A 719 -39.33 -5.84 2.73
CA TYR A 719 -40.39 -4.88 2.90
C TYR A 719 -41.65 -5.36 2.20
N GLY A 720 -42.77 -5.29 2.88
CA GLY A 720 -44.07 -5.74 2.37
C GLY A 720 -45.25 -5.02 3.00
N THR A 721 -46.47 -5.46 2.70
CA THR A 721 -47.65 -5.02 3.40
C THR A 721 -47.68 -5.62 4.80
N PRO A 722 -48.03 -4.86 5.86
CA PRO A 722 -48.26 -5.45 7.18
C PRO A 722 -49.19 -6.65 7.06
N GLU A 723 -48.84 -7.75 7.68
CA GLU A 723 -49.75 -8.87 7.84
C GLU A 723 -50.79 -8.46 8.90
N SER A 724 -52.07 -8.47 8.52
CA SER A 724 -53.20 -8.27 9.41
C SER A 724 -53.33 -9.43 10.39
#